data_06c452402e25be8456773c0255673b17
#
_entry.id   06c452402e25be8456773c0255673b17
#
_cell.length_a   1.000
_cell.length_b   1.000
_cell.length_c   1.000
_cell.angle_alpha   90.00
_cell.angle_beta   90.00
_cell.angle_gamma   90.00
#
_symmetry.space_group_name_H-M   'P 1'
#
loop_
_entity.id
_entity.type
_entity.pdbx_description
1 polymer ?
#
loop_
_entity_poly.entity_id
_entity_poly.type
_entity_poly.pdbx_seq_one_letter_code
_entity_poly.pdbx_strand_id
1 'polypeptide(L)'
;MKIYYNVPQMKADESIQVGTVVKTLGYFNQGDGGAGIYLVKNGTGTADEGSIIRLNNGYQAYLTNETAINYKMFGAIGDGVNDDGVQIKKAHEFANQHKLPVINLDGEYYIKQTRGIIVKTNTNLNFTKIHIDDRYSMPNGQNVFRLEYSAAPYNIPSSEFPAILQRLKKKTKVIPELAKYQDCFIHIIDETARVGKRNGYTYDYPMEDCVYIDNGGALVGEITWDFTNITRITVYPCDDSYLTFEGGSFYLTMNLGGYEQRYHPAVIHVRRSRVVIRNQYIGREREVVDNSTDPREGIYHMEFGYDLRMENVKAILPKHVSAGGNNYIGSYTAYLNRVVGVTYKNITSEGTEDFWSFTGDNVVKNFKIEACKLNRISVHFHCWNIHIKDCIIGSRGIGLSGGGSLHIENTMVNWAYNFLEIREDFGRWDGEITIKNCTLFSEGRYLNQTIIRLGSVDHDYGYQSIMGRRIVVEDFIIDYTAAQTTYTNLNLLLFPENYKAGNSRVVYPEFISFRNVHVMGGNQKGIKGLQLNNPHLVYIRKSGGLNSDNLTTNSYILLENIDFERNTTSPAYVTAAHVGINVSATAAYTDQHSMYPLIEVVNCKEFRLDVGGAITSCRIRNSEINTVRASNGGNSRSIFLFENCSFKPNTSNAGMNAVYLANCIDATFLNCKFFPIVFDGAKNFEETKRRYDGFNLTTNEIWYNHVNTRLSNEILRTLNPSKAFTNALLLVNARPEEKVRITAVNSQSAADADPV
;
A
#
# COMPACT_ATOMS: atom_id res chain seq x y z
N MET A 1 44.26 -35.77 -26.22
CA MET A 1 43.50 -35.50 -24.98
C MET A 1 43.59 -36.73 -24.10
N LYS A 2 44.04 -36.57 -22.82
CA LYS A 2 44.00 -37.63 -21.81
C LYS A 2 42.70 -37.52 -21.01
N ILE A 3 42.14 -38.65 -20.60
CA ILE A 3 40.87 -38.68 -19.82
C ILE A 3 41.16 -39.32 -18.46
N TYR A 4 40.65 -38.69 -17.39
CA TYR A 4 40.77 -39.15 -16.02
C TYR A 4 39.37 -39.27 -15.38
N TYR A 5 39.21 -40.21 -14.46
CA TYR A 5 37.92 -40.36 -13.76
C TYR A 5 37.58 -39.15 -12.89
N ASN A 6 38.62 -38.51 -12.31
CA ASN A 6 38.45 -37.35 -11.44
C ASN A 6 39.71 -36.47 -11.37
N VAL A 7 39.63 -35.33 -10.69
CA VAL A 7 40.73 -34.40 -10.47
C VAL A 7 41.87 -35.04 -9.64
N PRO A 8 41.63 -35.79 -8.56
CA PRO A 8 42.69 -36.47 -7.83
C PRO A 8 43.54 -37.42 -8.71
N GLN A 9 42.89 -38.18 -9.56
CA GLN A 9 43.63 -39.07 -10.51
C GLN A 9 44.48 -38.26 -11.50
N MET A 10 43.94 -37.18 -12.04
CA MET A 10 44.69 -36.27 -12.90
C MET A 10 45.91 -35.69 -12.18
N LYS A 11 45.75 -35.23 -10.93
CA LYS A 11 46.85 -34.67 -10.11
C LYS A 11 47.98 -35.67 -9.88
N ALA A 12 47.65 -36.94 -9.71
CA ALA A 12 48.59 -38.01 -9.40
C ALA A 12 49.41 -38.51 -10.61
N ASP A 13 48.98 -38.22 -11.85
CA ASP A 13 49.72 -38.66 -13.06
C ASP A 13 50.90 -37.72 -13.35
N GLU A 14 52.08 -38.10 -12.89
CA GLU A 14 53.32 -37.37 -13.14
C GLU A 14 53.77 -37.38 -14.58
N SER A 15 53.20 -38.22 -15.45
CA SER A 15 53.54 -38.32 -16.88
C SER A 15 52.93 -37.23 -17.76
N ILE A 16 52.06 -36.37 -17.18
CA ILE A 16 51.41 -35.31 -17.94
C ILE A 16 52.45 -34.25 -18.31
N GLN A 17 52.47 -33.87 -19.61
CA GLN A 17 53.36 -32.87 -20.13
C GLN A 17 52.63 -31.54 -20.39
N VAL A 18 53.40 -30.43 -20.39
CA VAL A 18 52.94 -29.11 -20.81
C VAL A 18 52.33 -29.18 -22.23
N GLY A 19 51.25 -28.49 -22.48
CA GLY A 19 50.47 -28.50 -23.72
C GLY A 19 49.46 -29.63 -23.82
N THR A 20 49.45 -30.58 -22.87
CA THR A 20 48.44 -31.64 -22.85
C THR A 20 47.06 -31.10 -22.52
N VAL A 21 46.06 -31.40 -23.34
CA VAL A 21 44.65 -31.21 -22.99
C VAL A 21 44.18 -32.45 -22.24
N VAL A 22 43.63 -32.21 -21.04
CA VAL A 22 43.11 -33.28 -20.18
C VAL A 22 41.62 -33.03 -19.90
N LYS A 23 40.86 -34.12 -19.77
CA LYS A 23 39.46 -34.12 -19.41
C LYS A 23 39.25 -34.95 -18.16
N THR A 24 38.56 -34.43 -17.16
CA THR A 24 38.06 -35.20 -16.02
C THR A 24 36.61 -35.58 -16.27
N LEU A 25 36.17 -36.74 -15.74
CA LEU A 25 34.77 -37.19 -15.80
C LEU A 25 33.99 -36.81 -14.56
N GLY A 26 34.62 -36.18 -13.59
CA GLY A 26 34.10 -35.57 -12.39
C GLY A 26 35.19 -34.86 -11.61
N TYR A 27 34.85 -34.22 -10.50
CA TYR A 27 35.85 -33.59 -9.63
C TYR A 27 36.40 -34.60 -8.61
N PHE A 28 35.56 -35.14 -7.73
CA PHE A 28 35.92 -36.14 -6.72
C PHE A 28 35.66 -37.56 -7.25
N ASN A 29 34.54 -37.77 -7.95
CA ASN A 29 34.10 -39.05 -8.47
C ASN A 29 33.60 -38.89 -9.91
N GLN A 30 33.77 -39.94 -10.70
CA GLN A 30 33.20 -39.98 -12.05
C GLN A 30 31.67 -39.77 -11.98
N GLY A 31 31.18 -38.81 -12.76
CA GLY A 31 29.75 -38.53 -12.87
C GLY A 31 29.19 -37.67 -11.75
N ASP A 32 30.01 -37.09 -10.88
CA ASP A 32 29.54 -36.18 -9.79
C ASP A 32 29.09 -34.80 -10.28
N GLY A 33 29.21 -34.52 -11.59
CA GLY A 33 28.84 -33.21 -12.18
C GLY A 33 30.00 -32.22 -12.25
N GLY A 34 31.14 -32.48 -11.62
CA GLY A 34 32.33 -31.61 -11.61
C GLY A 34 33.36 -31.90 -12.72
N ALA A 35 32.93 -32.47 -13.87
CA ALA A 35 33.79 -32.71 -15.03
C ALA A 35 34.32 -31.40 -15.61
N GLY A 36 35.59 -31.38 -16.03
CA GLY A 36 36.21 -30.20 -16.65
C GLY A 36 37.21 -30.54 -17.71
N ILE A 37 37.52 -29.59 -18.59
CA ILE A 37 38.58 -29.69 -19.61
C ILE A 37 39.68 -28.71 -19.22
N TYR A 38 40.89 -29.21 -19.15
CA TYR A 38 42.05 -28.44 -18.70
C TYR A 38 43.18 -28.47 -19.73
N LEU A 39 43.87 -27.33 -19.87
CA LEU A 39 45.12 -27.22 -20.59
C LEU A 39 46.29 -27.18 -19.60
N VAL A 40 47.20 -28.10 -19.70
CA VAL A 40 48.39 -28.15 -18.82
C VAL A 40 49.46 -27.18 -19.29
N LYS A 41 49.94 -26.37 -18.36
CA LYS A 41 50.95 -25.32 -18.59
C LYS A 41 52.06 -25.39 -17.52
N ASN A 42 53.24 -24.93 -17.91
CA ASN A 42 54.29 -24.59 -16.94
C ASN A 42 53.94 -23.21 -16.35
N GLY A 43 52.98 -23.20 -15.42
CA GLY A 43 52.36 -21.98 -14.94
C GLY A 43 52.90 -21.57 -13.56
N THR A 44 52.88 -20.26 -13.32
CA THR A 44 53.22 -19.63 -12.02
C THR A 44 51.97 -19.02 -11.37
N GLY A 45 50.78 -19.32 -11.89
CA GLY A 45 49.51 -18.85 -11.34
C GLY A 45 49.26 -19.42 -9.94
N THR A 46 48.53 -18.71 -9.13
CA THR A 46 48.10 -19.22 -7.82
C THR A 46 47.06 -20.32 -8.05
N ALA A 47 47.42 -21.56 -7.69
CA ALA A 47 46.48 -22.66 -7.75
C ALA A 47 45.33 -22.43 -6.75
N ASP A 48 44.11 -22.49 -7.26
CA ASP A 48 42.87 -22.27 -6.48
C ASP A 48 42.07 -23.58 -6.29
N GLU A 49 42.62 -24.71 -6.83
CA GLU A 49 41.99 -26.02 -6.82
C GLU A 49 40.59 -26.02 -7.48
N GLY A 50 40.37 -25.17 -8.44
CA GLY A 50 39.18 -25.03 -9.25
C GLY A 50 39.52 -24.69 -10.67
N SER A 51 39.77 -23.42 -10.96
CA SER A 51 40.18 -22.96 -12.29
C SER A 51 41.65 -23.30 -12.63
N ILE A 52 42.51 -23.38 -11.62
CA ILE A 52 43.92 -23.74 -11.73
C ILE A 52 44.23 -24.84 -10.72
N ILE A 53 44.47 -26.01 -11.20
CA ILE A 53 44.77 -27.21 -10.39
C ILE A 53 46.26 -27.50 -10.44
N ARG A 54 46.91 -27.61 -9.29
CA ARG A 54 48.32 -27.98 -9.19
C ARG A 54 48.47 -29.49 -9.32
N LEU A 55 49.32 -29.93 -10.27
CA LEU A 55 49.66 -31.33 -10.48
C LEU A 55 50.87 -31.72 -9.60
N ASN A 56 51.00 -33.00 -9.29
CA ASN A 56 52.10 -33.49 -8.45
C ASN A 56 53.48 -33.36 -9.13
N ASN A 57 53.54 -33.33 -10.47
CA ASN A 57 54.76 -33.10 -11.24
C ASN A 57 55.19 -31.61 -11.29
N GLY A 58 54.48 -30.71 -10.59
CA GLY A 58 54.79 -29.29 -10.52
C GLY A 58 54.12 -28.43 -11.59
N TYR A 59 53.51 -29.00 -12.64
CA TYR A 59 52.75 -28.27 -13.64
C TYR A 59 51.37 -27.86 -13.11
N GLN A 60 50.67 -27.05 -13.89
CA GLN A 60 49.32 -26.57 -13.55
C GLN A 60 48.35 -26.86 -14.69
N ALA A 61 47.18 -27.38 -14.33
CA ALA A 61 46.07 -27.61 -15.24
C ALA A 61 45.07 -26.46 -15.16
N TYR A 62 44.89 -25.71 -16.26
CA TYR A 62 44.03 -24.54 -16.37
C TYR A 62 42.71 -24.95 -17.00
N LEU A 63 41.60 -24.70 -16.31
CA LEU A 63 40.25 -24.91 -16.82
C LEU A 63 40.06 -24.11 -18.13
N THR A 64 39.55 -24.72 -19.17
CA THR A 64 39.44 -24.12 -20.50
C THR A 64 38.30 -24.75 -21.33
N ASN A 65 37.94 -24.09 -22.42
CA ASN A 65 36.91 -24.55 -23.36
C ASN A 65 35.52 -24.84 -22.75
N GLU A 66 35.19 -24.19 -21.63
CA GLU A 66 33.90 -24.32 -21.03
C GLU A 66 32.92 -23.33 -21.66
N THR A 67 31.64 -23.71 -21.75
CA THR A 67 30.52 -22.85 -22.18
C THR A 67 29.66 -22.41 -21.03
N ALA A 68 29.78 -23.08 -19.89
CA ALA A 68 29.11 -22.76 -18.61
C ALA A 68 29.95 -23.32 -17.46
N ILE A 69 29.78 -22.77 -16.29
CA ILE A 69 30.44 -23.17 -15.06
C ILE A 69 29.40 -23.70 -14.07
N ASN A 70 29.80 -24.68 -13.27
CA ASN A 70 29.02 -25.09 -12.11
C ASN A 70 29.91 -25.18 -10.86
N TYR A 71 29.28 -25.31 -9.68
CA TYR A 71 29.99 -25.28 -8.41
C TYR A 71 30.90 -26.53 -8.19
N LYS A 72 30.48 -27.68 -8.69
CA LYS A 72 31.22 -28.93 -8.54
C LYS A 72 32.52 -28.94 -9.33
N MET A 73 32.61 -28.19 -10.44
CA MET A 73 33.87 -28.01 -11.19
C MET A 73 34.96 -27.34 -10.35
N PHE A 74 34.56 -26.63 -9.28
CA PHE A 74 35.47 -25.94 -8.34
C PHE A 74 35.65 -26.71 -7.02
N GLY A 75 35.20 -27.96 -6.97
CA GLY A 75 35.35 -28.82 -5.81
C GLY A 75 34.30 -28.60 -4.70
N ALA A 76 33.15 -28.01 -5.03
CA ALA A 76 32.03 -28.02 -4.11
C ALA A 76 31.47 -29.46 -3.97
N ILE A 77 31.20 -29.89 -2.74
CA ILE A 77 30.71 -31.24 -2.45
C ILE A 77 29.21 -31.33 -2.72
N GLY A 78 28.46 -30.37 -2.27
CA GLY A 78 27.01 -30.30 -2.50
C GLY A 78 26.22 -31.38 -1.76
N ASP A 79 26.61 -31.71 -0.52
CA ASP A 79 25.95 -32.69 0.35
C ASP A 79 25.09 -32.06 1.46
N GLY A 80 25.04 -30.72 1.50
CA GLY A 80 24.31 -29.95 2.50
C GLY A 80 24.92 -29.90 3.89
N VAL A 81 26.13 -30.44 4.07
CA VAL A 81 26.83 -30.55 5.36
C VAL A 81 28.18 -29.80 5.33
N ASN A 82 28.98 -30.08 4.29
CA ASN A 82 30.28 -29.45 4.10
C ASN A 82 30.11 -27.98 3.64
N ASP A 83 30.99 -27.09 4.11
CA ASP A 83 30.97 -25.68 3.68
C ASP A 83 31.51 -25.53 2.26
N ASP A 84 30.62 -25.27 1.33
CA ASP A 84 30.92 -25.09 -0.09
C ASP A 84 31.12 -23.61 -0.49
N GLY A 85 31.01 -22.69 0.46
CA GLY A 85 30.98 -21.27 0.17
C GLY A 85 32.18 -20.74 -0.59
N VAL A 86 33.39 -21.24 -0.25
CA VAL A 86 34.63 -20.84 -0.94
C VAL A 86 34.65 -21.30 -2.40
N GLN A 87 34.19 -22.51 -2.68
CA GLN A 87 34.12 -23.08 -4.01
C GLN A 87 33.12 -22.36 -4.88
N ILE A 88 31.95 -22.06 -4.33
CA ILE A 88 30.92 -21.24 -4.99
C ILE A 88 31.48 -19.87 -5.36
N LYS A 89 32.20 -19.22 -4.45
CA LYS A 89 32.82 -17.92 -4.71
C LYS A 89 33.82 -17.98 -5.86
N LYS A 90 34.69 -18.95 -5.87
CA LYS A 90 35.65 -19.17 -6.96
C LYS A 90 34.99 -19.42 -8.31
N ALA A 91 33.90 -20.21 -8.33
CA ALA A 91 33.13 -20.46 -9.55
C ALA A 91 32.56 -19.15 -10.14
N HIS A 92 31.97 -18.28 -9.30
CA HIS A 92 31.48 -16.99 -9.75
C HIS A 92 32.60 -16.03 -10.16
N GLU A 93 33.73 -16.00 -9.45
CA GLU A 93 34.89 -15.20 -9.83
C GLU A 93 35.41 -15.58 -11.23
N PHE A 94 35.54 -16.87 -11.49
CA PHE A 94 35.95 -17.40 -12.82
C PHE A 94 34.90 -17.07 -13.89
N ALA A 95 33.62 -17.32 -13.59
CA ALA A 95 32.53 -17.04 -14.51
C ALA A 95 32.47 -15.55 -14.89
N ASN A 96 32.63 -14.65 -13.92
CA ASN A 96 32.65 -13.19 -14.12
C ASN A 96 33.83 -12.78 -15.03
N GLN A 97 35.06 -13.36 -14.77
CA GLN A 97 36.25 -13.03 -15.54
C GLN A 97 36.14 -13.49 -17.01
N HIS A 98 35.52 -14.67 -17.23
CA HIS A 98 35.43 -15.26 -18.56
C HIS A 98 34.08 -14.99 -19.24
N LYS A 99 33.18 -14.25 -18.60
CA LYS A 99 31.81 -13.94 -19.08
C LYS A 99 30.98 -15.19 -19.37
N LEU A 100 31.13 -16.22 -18.55
CA LEU A 100 30.44 -17.49 -18.68
C LEU A 100 29.22 -17.54 -17.76
N PRO A 101 28.12 -18.17 -18.16
CA PRO A 101 27.00 -18.40 -17.24
C PRO A 101 27.38 -19.44 -16.17
N VAL A 102 26.77 -19.32 -15.01
CA VAL A 102 26.81 -20.37 -13.98
C VAL A 102 25.54 -21.20 -14.08
N ILE A 103 25.66 -22.51 -14.27
CA ILE A 103 24.54 -23.44 -14.43
C ILE A 103 24.75 -24.64 -13.52
N ASN A 104 23.99 -24.73 -12.43
CA ASN A 104 23.90 -25.91 -11.59
C ASN A 104 22.61 -26.65 -11.90
N LEU A 105 22.66 -27.97 -11.97
CA LEU A 105 21.46 -28.78 -12.21
C LEU A 105 20.78 -29.13 -10.90
N ASP A 106 21.56 -29.53 -9.90
CA ASP A 106 21.11 -30.02 -8.61
C ASP A 106 22.21 -29.88 -7.52
N GLY A 107 22.00 -30.48 -6.36
CA GLY A 107 22.90 -30.52 -5.23
C GLY A 107 22.40 -29.74 -4.05
N GLU A 108 22.89 -30.06 -2.85
CA GLU A 108 22.60 -29.37 -1.61
C GLU A 108 23.88 -28.70 -1.09
N TYR A 109 24.02 -27.40 -1.30
CA TYR A 109 25.22 -26.66 -0.90
C TYR A 109 25.00 -25.96 0.44
N TYR A 110 26.00 -26.00 1.31
CA TYR A 110 25.98 -25.28 2.58
C TYR A 110 26.98 -24.15 2.53
N ILE A 111 26.53 -22.94 2.85
CA ILE A 111 27.36 -21.74 2.94
C ILE A 111 27.40 -21.26 4.38
N LYS A 112 28.52 -21.49 5.06
CA LYS A 112 28.69 -21.14 6.47
C LYS A 112 29.19 -19.71 6.65
N GLN A 113 30.41 -19.42 6.22
CA GLN A 113 31.06 -18.14 6.51
C GLN A 113 31.22 -17.23 5.29
N THR A 114 31.25 -17.80 4.09
CA THR A 114 31.52 -17.05 2.87
C THR A 114 30.42 -16.05 2.57
N ARG A 115 30.82 -14.80 2.34
CA ARG A 115 29.94 -13.68 1.99
C ARG A 115 30.54 -12.88 0.86
N GLY A 116 29.70 -12.04 0.21
CA GLY A 116 30.13 -11.14 -0.84
C GLY A 116 30.53 -11.88 -2.13
N ILE A 117 29.81 -12.93 -2.49
CA ILE A 117 29.96 -13.61 -3.77
C ILE A 117 29.39 -12.70 -4.85
N ILE A 118 30.26 -12.13 -5.68
CA ILE A 118 29.89 -11.19 -6.74
C ILE A 118 29.38 -11.98 -7.96
N VAL A 119 28.18 -11.65 -8.41
CA VAL A 119 27.51 -12.26 -9.56
C VAL A 119 27.37 -11.21 -10.66
N LYS A 120 28.08 -11.40 -11.79
CA LYS A 120 28.02 -10.53 -12.98
C LYS A 120 27.58 -11.25 -14.24
N THR A 121 27.35 -12.57 -14.16
CA THR A 121 26.89 -13.40 -15.27
C THR A 121 25.61 -14.13 -14.91
N ASN A 122 24.84 -14.48 -15.93
CA ASN A 122 23.60 -15.23 -15.72
C ASN A 122 23.85 -16.47 -14.90
N THR A 123 23.02 -16.67 -13.90
CA THR A 123 23.12 -17.81 -12.98
C THR A 123 21.80 -18.56 -12.97
N ASN A 124 21.85 -19.83 -13.29
CA ASN A 124 20.72 -20.74 -13.18
C ASN A 124 21.03 -21.87 -12.18
N LEU A 125 20.33 -21.86 -11.09
CA LEU A 125 20.48 -22.83 -10.01
C LEU A 125 19.56 -24.05 -10.16
N ASN A 126 18.63 -24.03 -11.11
CA ASN A 126 17.66 -25.11 -11.34
C ASN A 126 17.09 -25.67 -10.01
N PHE A 127 17.35 -26.96 -9.71
CA PHE A 127 16.87 -27.65 -8.50
C PHE A 127 17.86 -27.62 -7.32
N THR A 128 18.87 -26.78 -7.39
CA THR A 128 19.90 -26.66 -6.36
C THR A 128 19.27 -26.15 -5.05
N LYS A 129 19.66 -26.74 -3.92
CA LYS A 129 19.34 -26.25 -2.58
C LYS A 129 20.55 -25.55 -1.98
N ILE A 130 20.34 -24.37 -1.41
CA ILE A 130 21.39 -23.57 -0.76
C ILE A 130 20.99 -23.32 0.69
N HIS A 131 21.75 -23.90 1.58
CA HIS A 131 21.62 -23.73 3.03
C HIS A 131 22.60 -22.68 3.50
N ILE A 132 22.09 -21.68 4.24
CA ILE A 132 22.86 -20.52 4.66
C ILE A 132 22.84 -20.42 6.18
N ASP A 133 24.04 -20.40 6.78
CA ASP A 133 24.18 -20.06 8.18
C ASP A 133 24.20 -18.53 8.34
N ASP A 134 23.04 -17.96 8.62
CA ASP A 134 22.85 -16.53 8.68
C ASP A 134 23.54 -15.84 9.88
N ARG A 135 24.06 -16.62 10.86
CA ARG A 135 24.89 -16.10 11.95
C ARG A 135 26.12 -15.34 11.45
N TYR A 136 26.64 -15.72 10.31
CA TYR A 136 27.81 -15.07 9.69
C TYR A 136 27.47 -13.89 8.79
N SER A 137 26.18 -13.58 8.60
CA SER A 137 25.75 -12.35 7.94
C SER A 137 25.83 -11.12 8.82
N MET A 138 26.16 -11.30 10.10
CA MET A 138 26.32 -10.26 11.11
C MET A 138 27.79 -10.16 11.58
N PRO A 139 28.21 -9.02 12.13
CA PRO A 139 27.51 -7.76 12.41
C PRO A 139 27.47 -6.80 11.21
N ASN A 140 28.10 -7.11 10.10
CA ASN A 140 28.38 -6.15 9.03
C ASN A 140 27.34 -6.15 7.89
N GLY A 141 26.19 -6.82 8.06
CA GLY A 141 25.13 -6.85 7.06
C GLY A 141 25.58 -7.41 5.70
N GLN A 142 26.48 -8.39 5.68
CA GLN A 142 27.04 -8.94 4.45
C GLN A 142 26.11 -10.00 3.87
N ASN A 143 25.68 -9.79 2.64
CA ASN A 143 24.93 -10.75 1.87
C ASN A 143 25.81 -11.87 1.33
N VAL A 144 25.21 -13.03 1.05
CA VAL A 144 25.90 -14.14 0.39
C VAL A 144 26.20 -13.78 -1.07
N PHE A 145 25.17 -13.44 -1.85
CA PHE A 145 25.31 -13.08 -3.26
C PHE A 145 25.11 -11.58 -3.46
N ARG A 146 25.94 -10.99 -4.34
CA ARG A 146 25.88 -9.57 -4.68
C ARG A 146 25.84 -9.40 -6.19
N LEU A 147 24.70 -8.95 -6.70
CA LEU A 147 24.50 -8.61 -8.11
C LEU A 147 24.86 -7.14 -8.28
N GLU A 148 25.99 -6.83 -8.87
CA GLU A 148 26.55 -5.48 -8.89
C GLU A 148 26.69 -4.92 -10.30
N TYR A 149 26.70 -3.61 -10.40
CA TYR A 149 27.06 -2.90 -11.62
C TYR A 149 28.45 -3.32 -12.12
N SER A 150 28.62 -3.37 -13.45
CA SER A 150 29.92 -3.61 -14.05
C SER A 150 30.86 -2.40 -13.88
N ALA A 151 30.31 -1.19 -14.00
CA ALA A 151 31.03 0.07 -13.77
C ALA A 151 30.78 0.62 -12.37
N ALA A 152 31.76 1.25 -11.77
CA ALA A 152 31.60 1.91 -10.49
C ALA A 152 30.76 3.19 -10.61
N PRO A 153 29.89 3.48 -9.61
CA PRO A 153 29.15 4.75 -9.57
C PRO A 153 30.11 5.93 -9.34
N TYR A 154 29.69 7.11 -9.82
CA TYR A 154 30.44 8.36 -9.65
C TYR A 154 29.50 9.54 -9.41
N ASN A 155 30.03 10.66 -8.91
CA ASN A 155 29.25 11.86 -8.65
C ASN A 155 29.38 12.85 -9.81
N ILE A 156 28.28 13.53 -10.11
CA ILE A 156 28.27 14.68 -11.01
C ILE A 156 29.02 15.85 -10.34
N PRO A 157 29.86 16.58 -11.05
CA PRO A 157 30.55 17.76 -10.50
C PRO A 157 29.53 18.81 -10.04
N SER A 158 29.79 19.43 -8.89
CA SER A 158 28.89 20.45 -8.33
C SER A 158 28.71 21.69 -9.21
N SER A 159 29.65 21.95 -10.13
CA SER A 159 29.54 23.01 -11.13
C SER A 159 28.34 22.84 -12.09
N GLU A 160 27.80 21.63 -12.23
CA GLU A 160 26.62 21.34 -13.06
C GLU A 160 25.29 21.51 -12.29
N PHE A 161 25.32 21.53 -10.97
CA PHE A 161 24.12 21.58 -10.13
C PHE A 161 23.21 22.78 -10.43
N PRO A 162 23.68 24.00 -10.66
CA PRO A 162 22.80 25.14 -10.92
C PRO A 162 21.89 24.96 -12.13
N ALA A 163 22.41 24.39 -13.23
CA ALA A 163 21.63 24.16 -14.44
C ALA A 163 20.57 23.05 -14.23
N ILE A 164 20.97 21.96 -13.58
CA ILE A 164 20.08 20.84 -13.27
C ILE A 164 18.99 21.27 -12.29
N LEU A 165 19.33 22.05 -11.25
CA LEU A 165 18.41 22.47 -10.19
C LEU A 165 17.23 23.28 -10.74
N GLN A 166 17.45 24.10 -11.78
CA GLN A 166 16.37 24.87 -12.43
C GLN A 166 15.26 23.96 -12.97
N ARG A 167 15.61 22.72 -13.34
CA ARG A 167 14.67 21.72 -13.88
C ARG A 167 14.09 20.78 -12.83
N LEU A 168 14.66 20.72 -11.62
CA LEU A 168 14.21 19.80 -10.56
C LEU A 168 12.92 20.31 -9.91
N LYS A 169 11.84 20.29 -10.69
CA LYS A 169 10.49 20.63 -10.26
C LYS A 169 9.59 19.41 -10.33
N LYS A 170 8.67 19.32 -9.41
CA LYS A 170 7.68 18.23 -9.34
C LYS A 170 7.00 18.03 -10.69
N LYS A 171 6.88 16.75 -11.12
CA LYS A 171 6.33 16.31 -12.41
C LYS A 171 7.18 16.61 -13.63
N THR A 172 8.41 17.09 -13.48
CA THR A 172 9.35 17.20 -14.59
C THR A 172 9.69 15.82 -15.13
N LYS A 173 9.60 15.66 -16.44
CA LYS A 173 9.84 14.41 -17.18
C LYS A 173 11.03 14.47 -18.13
N VAL A 174 11.62 15.63 -18.33
CA VAL A 174 12.77 15.83 -19.19
C VAL A 174 13.72 16.85 -18.57
N ILE A 175 15.00 16.48 -18.46
CA ILE A 175 16.08 17.36 -18.02
C ILE A 175 17.20 17.26 -19.05
N PRO A 176 17.25 18.16 -20.05
CA PRO A 176 18.22 18.10 -21.14
C PRO A 176 19.68 18.13 -20.66
N GLU A 177 19.93 18.77 -19.53
CA GLU A 177 21.24 18.86 -18.87
C GLU A 177 21.77 17.47 -18.43
N LEU A 178 20.85 16.50 -18.28
CA LEU A 178 21.20 15.11 -17.95
C LEU A 178 21.34 14.21 -19.19
N ALA A 179 21.13 14.69 -20.42
CA ALA A 179 21.17 13.86 -21.63
C ALA A 179 22.51 13.14 -21.84
N LYS A 180 23.62 13.72 -21.39
CA LYS A 180 24.96 13.08 -21.46
C LYS A 180 25.13 11.89 -20.50
N TYR A 181 24.20 11.69 -19.56
CA TYR A 181 24.12 10.56 -18.65
C TYR A 181 23.05 9.56 -19.09
N GLN A 182 22.78 9.48 -20.39
CA GLN A 182 21.87 8.48 -20.95
C GLN A 182 22.27 7.07 -20.50
N ASP A 183 21.29 6.19 -20.35
CA ASP A 183 21.46 4.81 -19.87
C ASP A 183 22.06 4.72 -18.45
N CYS A 184 21.83 5.73 -17.62
CA CYS A 184 22.25 5.73 -16.24
C CYS A 184 21.04 5.83 -15.30
N PHE A 185 21.13 5.14 -14.17
CA PHE A 185 20.31 5.42 -13.00
C PHE A 185 20.96 6.55 -12.22
N ILE A 186 20.17 7.55 -11.82
CA ILE A 186 20.66 8.72 -11.09
C ILE A 186 19.93 8.85 -9.77
N HIS A 187 20.70 9.06 -8.70
CA HIS A 187 20.21 9.42 -7.38
C HIS A 187 20.56 10.87 -7.07
N ILE A 188 19.54 11.69 -6.79
CA ILE A 188 19.63 13.11 -6.48
C ILE A 188 19.23 13.30 -5.02
N ILE A 189 20.02 14.06 -4.25
CA ILE A 189 19.75 14.29 -2.84
C ILE A 189 20.08 15.73 -2.42
N ASP A 190 19.20 16.27 -1.60
CA ASP A 190 19.43 17.46 -0.78
C ASP A 190 19.41 17.04 0.70
N GLU A 191 20.59 16.89 1.27
CA GLU A 191 20.77 16.52 2.68
C GLU A 191 20.39 17.64 3.66
N THR A 192 20.13 18.85 3.16
CA THR A 192 19.75 20.01 3.99
C THR A 192 18.23 20.13 4.15
N ALA A 193 17.46 19.59 3.21
CA ALA A 193 15.99 19.56 3.26
C ALA A 193 15.48 18.23 3.85
N ARG A 194 14.39 18.31 4.61
CA ARG A 194 13.73 17.15 5.21
C ARG A 194 12.30 17.03 4.69
N VAL A 195 11.93 15.86 4.23
CA VAL A 195 10.63 15.60 3.60
C VAL A 195 9.87 14.41 4.18
N GLY A 196 10.42 13.75 5.16
CA GLY A 196 9.79 12.67 5.88
C GLY A 196 10.22 12.68 7.34
N LYS A 197 9.24 12.43 8.22
CA LYS A 197 9.46 12.32 9.65
C LYS A 197 8.68 11.12 10.17
N ARG A 198 9.33 10.31 10.96
CA ARG A 198 8.70 9.15 11.56
C ARG A 198 8.50 9.36 13.06
N ASN A 199 7.25 9.22 13.51
CA ASN A 199 6.94 9.37 14.93
C ASN A 199 7.73 8.37 15.79
N GLY A 200 8.29 8.85 16.89
CA GLY A 200 9.12 8.04 17.80
C GLY A 200 10.55 7.75 17.33
N TYR A 201 10.97 8.33 16.19
CA TYR A 201 12.35 8.20 15.69
C TYR A 201 13.07 9.54 15.72
N THR A 202 14.39 9.49 15.91
CA THR A 202 15.25 10.68 16.00
C THR A 202 15.75 11.18 14.65
N TYR A 203 15.53 10.42 13.57
CA TYR A 203 16.02 10.77 12.24
C TYR A 203 14.88 11.15 11.30
N ASP A 204 15.15 12.13 10.47
CA ASP A 204 14.29 12.61 9.40
C ASP A 204 14.83 12.15 8.05
N TYR A 205 13.95 11.91 7.09
CA TYR A 205 14.34 11.57 5.73
C TYR A 205 14.76 12.82 4.96
N PRO A 206 15.93 12.80 4.28
CA PRO A 206 16.33 13.89 3.41
C PRO A 206 15.42 13.99 2.19
N MET A 207 15.43 15.13 1.52
CA MET A 207 14.79 15.25 0.22
C MET A 207 15.65 14.53 -0.82
N GLU A 208 15.15 13.44 -1.36
CA GLU A 208 15.86 12.65 -2.36
C GLU A 208 14.94 12.17 -3.47
N ASP A 209 15.53 11.89 -4.61
CA ASP A 209 14.83 11.39 -5.77
C ASP A 209 15.70 10.45 -6.60
N CYS A 210 15.04 9.56 -7.35
CA CYS A 210 15.68 8.60 -8.23
C CYS A 210 15.04 8.62 -9.61
N VAL A 211 15.84 8.62 -10.66
CA VAL A 211 15.38 8.56 -12.03
C VAL A 211 16.33 7.73 -12.89
N TYR A 212 15.80 7.12 -13.94
CA TYR A 212 16.64 6.59 -15.02
C TYR A 212 16.60 7.57 -16.19
N ILE A 213 17.74 7.82 -16.80
CA ILE A 213 17.89 8.75 -17.91
C ILE A 213 17.79 8.00 -19.23
N ASP A 214 16.75 8.30 -19.97
CA ASP A 214 16.54 7.84 -21.33
C ASP A 214 17.05 8.89 -22.34
N ASN A 215 16.86 8.63 -23.61
CA ASN A 215 17.33 9.46 -24.70
C ASN A 215 16.95 10.94 -24.54
N GLY A 216 17.90 11.83 -24.80
CA GLY A 216 17.68 13.27 -24.76
C GLY A 216 17.42 13.87 -23.37
N GLY A 217 17.72 13.13 -22.31
CA GLY A 217 17.46 13.57 -20.94
C GLY A 217 16.02 13.33 -20.48
N ALA A 218 15.27 12.47 -21.17
CA ALA A 218 13.97 12.01 -20.73
C ALA A 218 14.12 11.14 -19.46
N LEU A 219 13.20 11.30 -18.53
CA LEU A 219 13.24 10.63 -17.23
C LEU A 219 12.23 9.49 -17.18
N VAL A 220 12.69 8.29 -16.83
CA VAL A 220 11.81 7.26 -16.29
C VAL A 220 11.71 7.46 -14.79
N GLY A 221 10.49 7.73 -14.31
CA GLY A 221 10.28 8.20 -12.96
C GLY A 221 10.42 9.72 -12.87
N GLU A 222 9.33 10.47 -13.14
CA GLU A 222 9.32 11.94 -13.07
C GLU A 222 9.83 12.47 -11.71
N ILE A 223 10.29 13.71 -11.66
CA ILE A 223 10.71 14.37 -10.42
C ILE A 223 9.52 14.50 -9.47
N THR A 224 9.72 14.13 -8.22
CA THR A 224 8.65 14.06 -7.21
C THR A 224 8.65 15.23 -6.23
N TRP A 225 9.71 16.02 -6.24
CA TRP A 225 9.92 17.16 -5.34
C TRP A 225 10.26 18.44 -6.08
N ASP A 226 9.95 19.58 -5.47
CA ASP A 226 10.49 20.87 -5.86
C ASP A 226 11.79 21.11 -5.10
N PHE A 227 12.91 20.72 -5.72
CA PHE A 227 14.21 20.94 -5.09
C PHE A 227 14.56 22.43 -5.06
N THR A 228 15.15 22.85 -3.95
CA THR A 228 15.71 24.18 -3.76
C THR A 228 17.22 24.17 -3.67
N ASN A 229 17.81 22.99 -3.44
CA ASN A 229 19.24 22.78 -3.36
C ASN A 229 19.59 21.36 -3.83
N ILE A 230 20.84 21.10 -4.12
CA ILE A 230 21.43 19.81 -4.43
C ILE A 230 22.72 19.67 -3.61
N THR A 231 22.81 18.62 -2.81
CA THR A 231 24.05 18.32 -2.08
C THR A 231 24.88 17.26 -2.80
N ARG A 232 24.23 16.33 -3.52
CA ARG A 232 24.91 15.28 -4.28
C ARG A 232 24.01 14.73 -5.39
N ILE A 233 24.64 14.41 -6.50
CA ILE A 233 24.02 13.60 -7.57
C ILE A 233 24.99 12.45 -7.87
N THR A 234 24.52 11.22 -7.69
CA THR A 234 25.30 10.01 -7.98
C THR A 234 24.74 9.32 -9.22
N VAL A 235 25.65 9.00 -10.11
CA VAL A 235 25.35 8.31 -11.39
C VAL A 235 25.78 6.86 -11.27
N TYR A 236 24.89 5.96 -11.65
CA TYR A 236 25.11 4.53 -11.75
C TYR A 236 24.95 4.11 -13.23
N PRO A 237 26.05 3.94 -13.97
CA PRO A 237 25.96 3.49 -15.36
C PRO A 237 25.30 2.12 -15.46
N CYS A 238 24.23 2.02 -16.25
CA CYS A 238 23.51 0.76 -16.39
C CYS A 238 24.19 -0.14 -17.40
N ASP A 239 24.22 -1.43 -17.08
CA ASP A 239 24.65 -2.44 -18.04
C ASP A 239 23.60 -2.60 -19.15
N ASP A 240 24.01 -2.87 -20.38
CA ASP A 240 23.11 -2.96 -21.54
C ASP A 240 22.21 -4.20 -21.52
N SER A 241 22.64 -5.27 -20.83
CA SER A 241 21.93 -6.54 -20.77
C SER A 241 21.32 -6.80 -19.41
N TYR A 242 20.26 -7.58 -19.42
CA TYR A 242 19.72 -8.14 -18.18
C TYR A 242 20.66 -9.18 -17.58
N LEU A 243 20.75 -9.14 -16.26
CA LEU A 243 21.34 -10.20 -15.45
C LEU A 243 20.22 -11.04 -14.86
N THR A 244 20.22 -12.34 -15.19
CA THR A 244 19.23 -13.29 -14.66
C THR A 244 19.86 -14.13 -13.55
N PHE A 245 19.18 -14.13 -12.39
CA PHE A 245 19.50 -15.05 -11.28
C PHE A 245 18.26 -15.89 -11.02
N GLU A 246 18.28 -17.13 -11.49
CA GLU A 246 17.07 -17.96 -11.49
C GLU A 246 17.27 -19.33 -10.85
N GLY A 247 16.15 -19.90 -10.42
CA GLY A 247 16.12 -21.22 -9.81
C GLY A 247 16.67 -21.23 -8.39
N GLY A 248 16.71 -22.42 -7.83
CA GLY A 248 17.24 -22.68 -6.51
C GLY A 248 16.24 -22.53 -5.38
N SER A 249 16.55 -23.24 -4.30
CA SER A 249 15.83 -23.16 -3.03
C SER A 249 16.78 -22.68 -1.95
N PHE A 250 16.35 -21.67 -1.17
CA PHE A 250 17.18 -21.05 -0.15
C PHE A 250 16.62 -21.33 1.24
N TYR A 251 17.49 -21.72 2.15
CA TYR A 251 17.15 -22.08 3.52
C TYR A 251 18.08 -21.39 4.49
N LEU A 252 17.52 -20.62 5.42
CA LEU A 252 18.28 -19.97 6.49
C LEU A 252 18.19 -20.78 7.77
N THR A 253 19.26 -20.80 8.55
CA THR A 253 19.25 -21.44 9.87
C THR A 253 18.48 -20.65 10.92
N MET A 254 18.40 -19.34 10.77
CA MET A 254 17.67 -18.42 11.65
C MET A 254 17.99 -18.61 13.15
N ASN A 255 19.26 -18.86 13.45
CA ASN A 255 19.71 -19.14 14.81
C ASN A 255 20.57 -18.00 15.34
N LEU A 256 19.93 -16.89 15.71
CA LEU A 256 20.65 -15.69 16.14
C LEU A 256 20.10 -15.13 17.45
N GLY A 257 19.99 -16.00 18.48
CA GLY A 257 19.61 -15.57 19.81
C GLY A 257 20.35 -14.32 20.28
N GLY A 258 19.62 -13.31 20.75
CA GLY A 258 20.18 -12.14 21.44
C GLY A 258 20.55 -10.94 20.57
N TYR A 259 20.21 -10.89 19.29
CA TYR A 259 20.45 -9.72 18.46
C TYR A 259 19.20 -8.87 18.26
N GLU A 260 19.25 -7.61 18.67
CA GLU A 260 18.16 -6.65 18.53
C GLU A 260 17.96 -6.10 17.11
N GLN A 261 18.92 -6.27 16.22
CA GLN A 261 18.87 -5.70 14.87
C GLN A 261 18.24 -6.64 13.87
N ARG A 262 17.07 -6.26 13.38
CA ARG A 262 16.08 -7.12 12.72
C ARG A 262 16.04 -6.99 11.20
N TYR A 263 16.78 -6.04 10.61
CA TYR A 263 16.71 -5.71 9.18
C TYR A 263 18.03 -5.94 8.48
N HIS A 264 18.48 -7.19 8.43
CA HIS A 264 19.74 -7.48 7.76
C HIS A 264 19.52 -8.25 6.47
N PRO A 265 20.00 -7.71 5.35
CA PRO A 265 20.06 -8.47 4.12
C PRO A 265 20.95 -9.70 4.33
N ALA A 266 20.43 -10.87 4.04
CA ALA A 266 21.16 -12.11 4.32
C ALA A 266 21.57 -12.88 3.07
N VAL A 267 20.80 -12.84 1.97
CA VAL A 267 21.01 -13.75 0.86
C VAL A 267 21.41 -13.03 -0.42
N ILE A 268 20.51 -12.30 -1.05
CA ILE A 268 20.73 -11.70 -2.37
C ILE A 268 20.65 -10.18 -2.27
N HIS A 269 21.76 -9.52 -2.58
CA HIS A 269 21.83 -8.07 -2.67
C HIS A 269 21.97 -7.64 -4.12
N VAL A 270 21.01 -6.84 -4.60
CA VAL A 270 20.99 -6.31 -5.96
C VAL A 270 21.35 -4.83 -5.91
N ARG A 271 22.49 -4.46 -6.46
CA ARG A 271 22.90 -3.08 -6.74
C ARG A 271 23.26 -2.98 -8.21
N ARG A 272 22.26 -3.17 -9.02
CA ARG A 272 22.39 -3.19 -10.48
C ARG A 272 21.04 -2.93 -11.11
N SER A 273 21.03 -2.22 -12.22
CA SER A 273 19.87 -2.12 -13.09
C SER A 273 19.71 -3.36 -13.99
N ARG A 274 18.49 -3.56 -14.52
CA ARG A 274 18.15 -4.67 -15.44
C ARG A 274 18.48 -6.04 -14.84
N VAL A 275 17.81 -6.38 -13.75
CA VAL A 275 17.94 -7.68 -13.07
C VAL A 275 16.61 -8.42 -13.09
N VAL A 276 16.69 -9.73 -13.38
CA VAL A 276 15.58 -10.67 -13.27
C VAL A 276 15.92 -11.73 -12.22
N ILE A 277 15.14 -11.76 -11.14
CA ILE A 277 15.14 -12.84 -10.16
C ILE A 277 13.91 -13.68 -10.41
N ARG A 278 14.03 -14.98 -10.64
CA ARG A 278 12.87 -15.80 -10.92
C ARG A 278 13.00 -17.25 -10.53
N ASN A 279 11.83 -17.92 -10.43
CA ASN A 279 11.73 -19.36 -10.20
C ASN A 279 12.43 -19.82 -8.93
N GLN A 280 12.30 -19.08 -7.84
CA GLN A 280 12.99 -19.35 -6.58
C GLN A 280 12.03 -19.78 -5.47
N TYR A 281 12.54 -20.62 -4.58
CA TYR A 281 11.84 -21.07 -3.39
C TYR A 281 12.61 -20.66 -2.13
N ILE A 282 11.91 -20.08 -1.16
CA ILE A 282 12.45 -19.75 0.15
C ILE A 282 11.77 -20.66 1.16
N GLY A 283 12.52 -21.62 1.69
CA GLY A 283 12.01 -22.64 2.60
C GLY A 283 12.45 -22.45 4.03
N ARG A 284 11.87 -23.27 4.92
CA ARG A 284 12.10 -23.22 6.37
C ARG A 284 12.64 -24.56 6.94
N GLU A 285 12.95 -25.50 6.09
CA GLU A 285 13.26 -26.88 6.47
C GLU A 285 14.50 -27.02 7.36
N ARG A 286 15.37 -26.00 7.40
CA ARG A 286 16.55 -25.98 8.28
C ARG A 286 16.50 -24.90 9.36
N GLU A 287 15.37 -24.26 9.53
CA GLU A 287 15.18 -23.27 10.59
C GLU A 287 15.30 -23.91 11.96
N VAL A 288 16.19 -23.38 12.78
CA VAL A 288 16.28 -23.77 14.20
C VAL A 288 15.26 -22.92 14.96
N VAL A 289 14.10 -23.50 15.20
CA VAL A 289 13.03 -22.86 15.98
C VAL A 289 13.27 -23.14 17.44
N ASP A 290 13.92 -22.22 18.15
CA ASP A 290 13.75 -22.13 19.58
C ASP A 290 13.06 -20.80 19.94
N ASN A 291 12.45 -20.74 21.12
CA ASN A 291 11.69 -19.58 21.59
C ASN A 291 12.57 -18.34 21.86
N SER A 292 13.87 -18.43 21.64
CA SER A 292 14.88 -17.37 21.86
C SER A 292 15.38 -16.75 20.56
N THR A 293 14.97 -17.27 19.40
CA THR A 293 15.46 -16.84 18.11
C THR A 293 14.50 -15.89 17.42
N ASP A 294 14.97 -14.68 17.11
CA ASP A 294 14.25 -13.79 16.20
C ASP A 294 14.49 -14.24 14.76
N PRO A 295 13.44 -14.53 13.99
CA PRO A 295 13.60 -14.84 12.58
C PRO A 295 14.21 -13.63 11.89
N ARG A 296 15.28 -13.87 11.14
CA ARG A 296 15.91 -12.84 10.34
C ARG A 296 15.47 -12.95 8.93
N GLU A 297 15.43 -11.84 8.34
CA GLU A 297 14.92 -11.66 7.02
C GLU A 297 15.86 -10.85 6.18
N GLY A 298 15.42 -10.54 5.01
CA GLY A 298 16.23 -9.89 4.03
C GLY A 298 16.83 -10.92 3.12
N ILE A 299 15.97 -11.76 2.56
CA ILE A 299 16.36 -12.65 1.47
C ILE A 299 16.81 -11.80 0.29
N TYR A 300 15.99 -10.80 -0.05
CA TYR A 300 16.26 -9.92 -1.19
C TYR A 300 16.41 -8.47 -0.71
N HIS A 301 17.54 -7.87 -1.00
CA HIS A 301 17.77 -6.45 -0.85
C HIS A 301 18.10 -5.85 -2.22
N MET A 302 17.27 -4.95 -2.71
CA MET A 302 17.42 -4.32 -4.02
C MET A 302 17.53 -2.81 -3.84
N GLU A 303 18.65 -2.23 -4.26
CA GLU A 303 18.86 -0.80 -4.11
C GLU A 303 19.60 -0.17 -5.28
N PHE A 304 19.34 1.11 -5.51
CA PHE A 304 19.98 1.91 -6.54
C PHE A 304 19.95 1.26 -7.93
N GLY A 305 18.75 0.91 -8.38
CA GLY A 305 18.58 0.20 -9.65
C GLY A 305 17.34 0.62 -10.44
N TYR A 306 17.39 0.32 -11.73
CA TYR A 306 16.31 0.52 -12.68
C TYR A 306 15.93 -0.81 -13.35
N ASP A 307 14.62 -1.02 -13.59
CA ASP A 307 14.04 -2.21 -14.23
C ASP A 307 14.44 -3.51 -13.52
N LEU A 308 13.91 -3.68 -12.32
CA LEU A 308 14.10 -4.87 -11.49
C LEU A 308 12.85 -5.75 -11.55
N ARG A 309 13.01 -7.04 -11.78
CA ARG A 309 11.91 -7.99 -11.91
C ARG A 309 12.10 -9.17 -10.96
N MET A 310 11.05 -9.46 -10.21
CA MET A 310 10.96 -10.68 -9.39
C MET A 310 9.73 -11.46 -9.85
N GLU A 311 9.94 -12.70 -10.30
CA GLU A 311 8.91 -13.50 -10.95
C GLU A 311 8.91 -14.94 -10.43
N ASN A 312 7.72 -15.52 -10.21
CA ASN A 312 7.55 -16.92 -9.80
C ASN A 312 8.38 -17.26 -8.55
N VAL A 313 8.26 -16.47 -7.51
CA VAL A 313 8.95 -16.71 -6.23
C VAL A 313 7.94 -17.19 -5.21
N LYS A 314 8.25 -18.30 -4.56
CA LYS A 314 7.49 -18.80 -3.43
C LYS A 314 8.31 -18.69 -2.15
N ALA A 315 7.81 -17.97 -1.16
CA ALA A 315 8.44 -17.80 0.14
C ALA A 315 7.55 -18.35 1.25
N ILE A 316 8.09 -19.22 2.08
CA ILE A 316 7.46 -19.64 3.33
C ILE A 316 7.95 -18.69 4.43
N LEU A 317 7.05 -17.85 4.91
CA LEU A 317 7.39 -16.85 5.91
C LEU A 317 7.70 -17.50 7.28
N PRO A 318 8.70 -16.98 8.00
CA PRO A 318 9.05 -17.52 9.31
C PRO A 318 7.90 -17.41 10.32
N LYS A 319 7.84 -18.39 11.22
CA LYS A 319 6.91 -18.37 12.34
C LYS A 319 7.60 -17.73 13.53
N HIS A 320 7.19 -16.54 13.89
CA HIS A 320 7.72 -15.86 15.07
C HIS A 320 6.77 -15.94 16.25
N VAL A 321 7.30 -16.30 17.41
CA VAL A 321 6.58 -16.23 18.69
C VAL A 321 7.41 -15.33 19.60
N SER A 322 6.97 -14.10 19.83
CA SER A 322 7.64 -13.25 20.81
C SER A 322 7.35 -13.71 22.25
N ALA A 323 8.34 -13.67 23.10
CA ALA A 323 8.24 -14.03 24.52
C ALA A 323 7.24 -13.15 25.32
N GLY A 324 6.70 -12.09 24.75
CA GLY A 324 5.77 -11.16 25.40
C GLY A 324 4.34 -11.14 24.85
N GLY A 325 3.99 -12.06 23.96
CA GLY A 325 2.63 -12.12 23.38
C GLY A 325 2.29 -11.00 22.38
N ASN A 326 3.15 -10.02 22.17
CA ASN A 326 3.01 -8.99 21.13
C ASN A 326 3.81 -9.40 19.90
N ASN A 327 3.14 -10.05 18.99
CA ASN A 327 3.66 -10.86 17.88
C ASN A 327 4.23 -10.08 16.68
N TYR A 328 4.88 -8.95 16.87
CA TYR A 328 5.24 -8.09 15.74
C TYR A 328 6.72 -7.74 15.67
N ILE A 329 7.52 -8.78 15.73
CA ILE A 329 8.92 -8.61 15.38
C ILE A 329 9.08 -9.24 14.01
N GLY A 330 9.03 -8.43 13.00
CA GLY A 330 9.22 -8.90 11.69
C GLY A 330 10.18 -8.03 10.95
N SER A 331 10.82 -8.55 10.00
CA SER A 331 11.48 -7.84 8.98
C SER A 331 10.80 -8.10 7.64
N TYR A 332 11.48 -7.90 6.58
CA TYR A 332 10.96 -8.00 5.22
C TYR A 332 11.69 -9.09 4.48
N THR A 333 10.96 -9.95 3.77
CA THR A 333 11.59 -10.94 2.87
C THR A 333 12.26 -10.25 1.71
N ALA A 334 11.63 -9.20 1.18
CA ALA A 334 12.19 -8.34 0.15
C ALA A 334 12.21 -6.88 0.64
N TYR A 335 13.28 -6.17 0.34
CA TYR A 335 13.48 -4.77 0.68
C TYR A 335 13.91 -3.99 -0.56
N LEU A 336 13.10 -3.01 -0.95
CA LEU A 336 13.42 -2.10 -2.05
C LEU A 336 13.82 -0.74 -1.50
N ASN A 337 14.89 -0.17 -2.03
CA ASN A 337 15.39 1.12 -1.57
C ASN A 337 16.01 1.91 -2.72
N ARG A 338 15.43 3.03 -3.08
CA ARG A 338 15.90 3.88 -4.19
C ARG A 338 15.93 3.13 -5.51
N VAL A 339 14.77 2.69 -5.96
CA VAL A 339 14.62 1.92 -7.20
C VAL A 339 13.53 2.50 -8.10
N VAL A 340 13.69 2.35 -9.41
CA VAL A 340 12.76 2.84 -10.42
C VAL A 340 12.38 1.70 -11.36
N GLY A 341 11.08 1.49 -11.58
CA GLY A 341 10.60 0.43 -12.46
C GLY A 341 10.81 -0.96 -11.84
N VAL A 342 9.98 -1.32 -10.86
CA VAL A 342 10.02 -2.65 -10.24
C VAL A 342 8.77 -3.43 -10.61
N THR A 343 8.93 -4.71 -10.91
CA THR A 343 7.82 -5.63 -11.14
C THR A 343 7.94 -6.85 -10.23
N TYR A 344 6.91 -7.08 -9.42
CA TYR A 344 6.66 -8.35 -8.75
C TYR A 344 5.54 -9.07 -9.50
N LYS A 345 5.81 -10.29 -9.95
CA LYS A 345 4.84 -11.08 -10.69
C LYS A 345 4.80 -12.52 -10.20
N ASN A 346 3.59 -13.02 -9.94
CA ASN A 346 3.36 -14.39 -9.49
C ASN A 346 4.22 -14.76 -8.26
N ILE A 347 4.22 -13.89 -7.26
CA ILE A 347 4.91 -14.13 -6.00
C ILE A 347 3.90 -14.65 -4.98
N THR A 348 4.27 -15.72 -4.28
CA THR A 348 3.45 -16.29 -3.22
C THR A 348 4.21 -16.29 -1.91
N SER A 349 3.67 -15.60 -0.90
CA SER A 349 4.11 -15.74 0.48
C SER A 349 3.12 -16.61 1.25
N GLU A 350 3.62 -17.67 1.86
CA GLU A 350 2.86 -18.60 2.71
C GLU A 350 3.46 -18.60 4.11
N GLY A 351 2.71 -19.07 5.09
CA GLY A 351 3.16 -19.13 6.48
C GLY A 351 2.23 -18.40 7.42
N THR A 352 2.75 -17.87 8.52
CA THR A 352 1.89 -17.20 9.51
C THR A 352 1.47 -15.82 9.05
N GLU A 353 0.19 -15.53 9.26
CA GLU A 353 -0.39 -14.21 9.02
C GLU A 353 0.21 -13.11 9.92
N ASP A 354 0.83 -13.53 11.01
CA ASP A 354 1.43 -12.62 11.99
C ASP A 354 2.79 -12.07 11.57
N PHE A 355 3.34 -12.56 10.46
CA PHE A 355 4.58 -12.04 9.89
C PHE A 355 4.43 -10.58 9.45
N TRP A 356 5.48 -9.76 9.64
CA TRP A 356 5.35 -8.32 9.46
C TRP A 356 5.00 -7.93 8.02
N SER A 357 5.81 -8.32 7.04
CA SER A 357 5.51 -8.07 5.62
C SER A 357 6.46 -8.83 4.70
N PHE A 358 5.97 -9.27 3.54
CA PHE A 358 6.84 -9.78 2.48
C PHE A 358 7.74 -8.67 1.95
N THR A 359 7.19 -7.47 1.69
CA THR A 359 7.95 -6.34 1.15
C THR A 359 7.93 -5.15 2.11
N GLY A 360 9.07 -4.45 2.21
CA GLY A 360 9.23 -3.24 2.99
C GLY A 360 10.10 -2.23 2.27
N ASP A 361 9.49 -1.16 1.75
CA ASP A 361 10.08 -0.40 0.69
C ASP A 361 10.26 1.08 1.06
N ASN A 362 11.31 1.71 0.49
CA ASN A 362 11.57 3.13 0.62
C ASN A 362 12.07 3.70 -0.72
N VAL A 363 11.54 4.84 -1.13
CA VAL A 363 11.94 5.54 -2.37
C VAL A 363 11.82 4.62 -3.60
N VAL A 364 10.58 4.19 -3.87
CA VAL A 364 10.26 3.29 -4.98
C VAL A 364 9.40 4.02 -6.00
N LYS A 365 9.74 3.91 -7.28
CA LYS A 365 8.94 4.50 -8.36
C LYS A 365 8.52 3.48 -9.40
N ASN A 366 7.31 3.68 -9.96
CA ASN A 366 6.75 2.81 -11.01
C ASN A 366 6.77 1.34 -10.59
N PHE A 367 6.16 1.05 -9.45
CA PHE A 367 6.10 -0.26 -8.86
C PHE A 367 4.86 -1.01 -9.35
N LYS A 368 5.04 -2.21 -9.91
CA LYS A 368 3.97 -3.10 -10.34
C LYS A 368 3.97 -4.37 -9.51
N ILE A 369 2.80 -4.77 -9.02
CA ILE A 369 2.58 -6.01 -8.27
C ILE A 369 1.42 -6.73 -8.94
N GLU A 370 1.70 -7.84 -9.62
CA GLU A 370 0.76 -8.53 -10.48
C GLU A 370 0.65 -10.02 -10.12
N ALA A 371 -0.56 -10.55 -10.01
CA ALA A 371 -0.86 -11.96 -9.73
C ALA A 371 -0.14 -12.50 -8.48
N CYS A 372 -0.03 -11.70 -7.43
CA CYS A 372 0.70 -12.04 -6.22
C CYS A 372 -0.23 -12.41 -5.06
N LYS A 373 0.23 -13.34 -4.20
CA LYS A 373 -0.37 -13.65 -2.91
C LYS A 373 0.60 -13.26 -1.81
N LEU A 374 0.38 -12.13 -1.18
CA LEU A 374 1.28 -11.54 -0.17
C LEU A 374 0.54 -11.36 1.16
N ASN A 375 1.23 -11.50 2.29
CA ASN A 375 0.62 -11.22 3.59
C ASN A 375 0.39 -9.72 3.82
N ARG A 376 1.19 -8.86 3.22
CA ARG A 376 1.10 -7.39 3.29
C ARG A 376 1.88 -6.75 2.16
N ILE A 377 1.44 -5.56 1.74
CA ILE A 377 2.25 -4.60 0.98
C ILE A 377 2.56 -3.42 1.89
N SER A 378 3.84 -3.06 2.06
CA SER A 378 4.26 -2.01 2.98
C SER A 378 5.32 -1.11 2.37
N VAL A 379 4.94 0.12 2.06
CA VAL A 379 5.88 1.18 1.68
C VAL A 379 5.93 2.22 2.79
N HIS A 380 7.06 2.35 3.47
CA HIS A 380 7.21 3.25 4.60
C HIS A 380 7.38 4.69 4.18
N PHE A 381 8.25 4.90 3.21
CA PHE A 381 8.64 6.22 2.80
C PHE A 381 8.72 6.31 1.28
N HIS A 382 7.87 7.14 0.71
CA HIS A 382 7.86 7.64 -0.65
C HIS A 382 7.83 6.59 -1.78
N CYS A 383 6.64 6.07 -2.05
CA CYS A 383 6.34 5.39 -3.30
C CYS A 383 5.73 6.38 -4.31
N TRP A 384 6.15 6.33 -5.57
CA TRP A 384 5.59 7.16 -6.63
C TRP A 384 5.17 6.33 -7.82
N ASN A 385 3.88 6.32 -8.11
CA ASN A 385 3.20 5.45 -9.06
C ASN A 385 3.31 3.96 -8.66
N ILE A 386 2.21 3.39 -8.23
CA ILE A 386 2.10 1.97 -7.92
C ILE A 386 0.85 1.38 -8.57
N HIS A 387 0.99 0.19 -9.13
CA HIS A 387 -0.09 -0.59 -9.69
C HIS A 387 -0.13 -1.98 -9.05
N ILE A 388 -1.25 -2.32 -8.42
CA ILE A 388 -1.51 -3.60 -7.77
C ILE A 388 -2.68 -4.25 -8.51
N LYS A 389 -2.44 -5.44 -9.07
CA LYS A 389 -3.41 -6.09 -9.93
C LYS A 389 -3.47 -7.60 -9.69
N ASP A 390 -4.71 -8.15 -9.72
CA ASP A 390 -4.96 -9.60 -9.63
C ASP A 390 -4.30 -10.25 -8.39
N CYS A 391 -4.32 -9.55 -7.23
CA CYS A 391 -3.61 -9.95 -6.03
C CYS A 391 -4.53 -10.43 -4.91
N ILE A 392 -3.96 -11.24 -4.02
CA ILE A 392 -4.55 -11.58 -2.72
C ILE A 392 -3.60 -11.08 -1.64
N ILE A 393 -4.08 -10.18 -0.81
CA ILE A 393 -3.31 -9.58 0.28
C ILE A 393 -3.87 -10.03 1.63
N GLY A 394 -3.00 -10.36 2.55
CA GLY A 394 -3.37 -10.90 3.86
C GLY A 394 -3.79 -9.84 4.89
N SER A 395 -3.81 -10.26 6.13
CA SER A 395 -4.45 -9.60 7.27
C SER A 395 -3.94 -8.19 7.62
N ARG A 396 -2.81 -7.77 7.08
CA ARG A 396 -2.26 -6.43 7.33
C ARG A 396 -2.53 -5.44 6.22
N GLY A 397 -3.19 -5.87 5.14
CA GLY A 397 -3.63 -5.01 4.06
C GLY A 397 -2.50 -4.32 3.28
N ILE A 398 -2.86 -3.19 2.69
CA ILE A 398 -1.98 -2.37 1.85
C ILE A 398 -1.68 -1.08 2.59
N GLY A 399 -0.42 -0.90 3.01
CA GLY A 399 0.03 0.30 3.73
C GLY A 399 1.06 1.07 2.90
N LEU A 400 0.71 2.28 2.43
CA LEU A 400 1.51 3.05 1.49
C LEU A 400 1.69 4.49 1.95
N SER A 401 2.78 5.11 1.51
CA SER A 401 2.96 6.56 1.56
C SER A 401 3.73 7.05 0.35
N GLY A 402 3.43 8.26 -0.13
CA GLY A 402 4.06 8.80 -1.33
C GLY A 402 3.16 9.66 -2.19
N GLY A 403 3.03 9.32 -3.47
CA GLY A 403 2.21 10.08 -4.42
C GLY A 403 2.18 9.50 -5.83
N GLY A 404 1.74 10.33 -6.78
CA GLY A 404 1.52 9.91 -8.16
C GLY A 404 0.23 9.12 -8.33
N SER A 405 0.21 8.13 -9.21
CA SER A 405 -0.95 7.28 -9.46
C SER A 405 -0.90 6.01 -8.61
N LEU A 406 -1.96 5.76 -7.85
CA LEU A 406 -2.21 4.49 -7.19
C LEU A 406 -3.39 3.81 -7.89
N HIS A 407 -3.13 2.66 -8.51
CA HIS A 407 -4.16 1.82 -9.09
C HIS A 407 -4.18 0.46 -8.39
N ILE A 408 -5.35 0.07 -7.89
CA ILE A 408 -5.59 -1.25 -7.31
C ILE A 408 -6.78 -1.85 -8.04
N GLU A 409 -6.57 -2.97 -8.73
CA GLU A 409 -7.63 -3.61 -9.47
C GLU A 409 -7.65 -5.13 -9.26
N ASN A 410 -8.85 -5.73 -9.32
CA ASN A 410 -9.06 -7.18 -9.19
C ASN A 410 -8.35 -7.78 -7.97
N THR A 411 -8.30 -7.05 -6.87
CA THR A 411 -7.51 -7.42 -5.69
C THR A 411 -8.39 -7.68 -4.48
N MET A 412 -8.12 -8.77 -3.79
CA MET A 412 -8.75 -9.12 -2.53
C MET A 412 -7.81 -8.85 -1.36
N VAL A 413 -8.32 -8.21 -0.32
CA VAL A 413 -7.62 -8.10 0.97
C VAL A 413 -8.36 -8.93 2.00
N ASN A 414 -7.64 -9.89 2.61
CA ASN A 414 -8.21 -10.81 3.57
C ASN A 414 -7.94 -10.36 5.00
N TRP A 415 -9.01 -10.21 5.81
CA TRP A 415 -8.97 -10.02 7.25
C TRP A 415 -8.26 -8.77 7.77
N ALA A 416 -8.10 -7.74 6.95
CA ALA A 416 -7.42 -6.53 7.36
C ALA A 416 -8.35 -5.54 8.10
N TYR A 417 -7.76 -4.68 8.94
CA TYR A 417 -8.45 -3.50 9.47
C TYR A 417 -8.80 -2.52 8.35
N ASN A 418 -7.86 -2.33 7.43
CA ASN A 418 -8.00 -1.42 6.30
C ASN A 418 -7.68 -2.15 5.01
N PHE A 419 -8.45 -1.89 3.96
CA PHE A 419 -8.08 -2.32 2.62
C PHE A 419 -6.82 -1.55 2.17
N LEU A 420 -6.86 -0.23 2.30
CA LEU A 420 -5.76 0.68 2.04
C LEU A 420 -5.53 1.63 3.22
N GLU A 421 -4.30 1.72 3.68
CA GLU A 421 -3.87 2.70 4.67
C GLU A 421 -2.80 3.63 4.08
N ILE A 422 -3.06 4.93 4.10
CA ILE A 422 -2.01 5.94 3.91
C ILE A 422 -1.28 6.06 5.24
N ARG A 423 -0.02 5.63 5.26
CA ARG A 423 0.74 5.42 6.50
C ARG A 423 1.09 6.72 7.21
N GLU A 424 1.11 6.66 8.53
CA GLU A 424 1.50 7.76 9.40
C GLU A 424 2.98 8.15 9.27
N ASP A 425 3.86 7.22 8.86
CA ASP A 425 5.31 7.47 8.77
C ASP A 425 5.66 8.67 7.88
N PHE A 426 4.83 8.92 6.86
CA PHE A 426 5.02 10.04 5.96
C PHE A 426 3.77 10.92 5.82
N GLY A 427 2.61 10.41 6.24
CA GLY A 427 1.34 11.14 6.32
C GLY A 427 0.80 11.66 5.00
N ARG A 428 1.14 11.05 3.83
CA ARG A 428 0.65 11.56 2.57
C ARG A 428 0.62 10.55 1.42
N TRP A 429 -0.37 10.78 0.56
CA TRP A 429 -0.40 10.32 -0.83
C TRP A 429 -0.73 11.51 -1.72
N ASP A 430 0.25 12.06 -2.42
CA ASP A 430 0.09 13.26 -3.24
C ASP A 430 -0.19 12.89 -4.69
N GLY A 431 -1.42 12.50 -4.97
CA GLY A 431 -1.83 12.05 -6.29
C GLY A 431 -3.20 11.41 -6.33
N GLU A 432 -3.42 10.57 -7.33
CA GLU A 432 -4.69 9.90 -7.55
C GLU A 432 -4.71 8.50 -6.91
N ILE A 433 -5.87 8.12 -6.39
CA ILE A 433 -6.15 6.78 -5.84
C ILE A 433 -7.35 6.22 -6.60
N THR A 434 -7.15 5.11 -7.30
CA THR A 434 -8.20 4.38 -8.00
C THR A 434 -8.22 2.93 -7.51
N ILE A 435 -9.36 2.50 -7.00
CA ILE A 435 -9.62 1.13 -6.55
C ILE A 435 -10.80 0.60 -7.33
N LYS A 436 -10.60 -0.47 -8.10
CA LYS A 436 -11.62 -1.01 -8.98
C LYS A 436 -11.72 -2.53 -8.90
N ASN A 437 -12.98 -3.03 -8.87
CA ASN A 437 -13.27 -4.47 -8.82
C ASN A 437 -12.51 -5.21 -7.72
N CYS A 438 -12.59 -4.69 -6.50
CA CYS A 438 -11.83 -5.18 -5.36
C CYS A 438 -12.74 -5.70 -4.24
N THR A 439 -12.18 -6.53 -3.38
CA THR A 439 -12.90 -7.13 -2.26
C THR A 439 -12.14 -6.96 -0.95
N LEU A 440 -12.83 -6.51 0.09
CA LEU A 440 -12.39 -6.64 1.47
C LEU A 440 -13.14 -7.82 2.09
N PHE A 441 -12.45 -8.93 2.27
CA PHE A 441 -13.01 -10.14 2.86
C PHE A 441 -12.74 -10.21 4.35
N SER A 442 -13.75 -10.53 5.15
CA SER A 442 -13.63 -10.56 6.59
C SER A 442 -14.23 -11.80 7.20
N GLU A 443 -13.45 -12.52 8.01
CA GLU A 443 -13.88 -13.66 8.81
C GLU A 443 -14.30 -13.29 10.25
N GLY A 444 -14.42 -12.02 10.56
CA GLY A 444 -14.86 -11.62 11.90
C GLY A 444 -13.74 -11.31 12.90
N ARG A 445 -12.53 -11.19 12.45
CA ARG A 445 -11.37 -10.93 13.32
C ARG A 445 -11.33 -9.51 13.86
N TYR A 446 -11.88 -8.55 13.13
CA TYR A 446 -11.82 -7.12 13.46
C TYR A 446 -13.21 -6.49 13.58
N LEU A 447 -13.42 -5.73 14.64
CA LEU A 447 -14.69 -5.06 14.91
C LEU A 447 -14.90 -3.78 14.07
N ASN A 448 -13.82 -3.17 13.59
CA ASN A 448 -13.86 -1.95 12.77
C ASN A 448 -13.05 -2.17 11.51
N GLN A 449 -13.62 -1.87 10.37
CA GLN A 449 -12.95 -1.97 9.09
C GLN A 449 -13.12 -0.70 8.28
N THR A 450 -12.15 -0.43 7.42
CA THR A 450 -12.12 0.77 6.59
C THR A 450 -11.63 0.43 5.18
N ILE A 451 -12.27 0.97 4.14
CA ILE A 451 -11.73 0.81 2.78
C ILE A 451 -10.47 1.65 2.67
N ILE A 452 -10.55 2.97 2.89
CA ILE A 452 -9.39 3.85 2.83
C ILE A 452 -9.25 4.63 4.14
N ARG A 453 -8.09 4.51 4.76
CA ARG A 453 -7.75 5.22 5.99
C ARG A 453 -6.50 6.07 5.79
N LEU A 454 -6.53 7.31 6.26
CA LEU A 454 -5.31 8.06 6.56
C LEU A 454 -4.84 7.67 7.96
N GLY A 455 -3.60 7.23 8.09
CA GLY A 455 -2.99 6.93 9.38
C GLY A 455 -2.98 8.14 10.31
N SER A 456 -2.78 7.93 11.59
CA SER A 456 -2.78 9.01 12.58
C SER A 456 -1.70 10.05 12.25
N VAL A 457 -2.07 11.31 12.27
CA VAL A 457 -1.15 12.44 12.08
C VAL A 457 -1.06 13.20 13.41
N ASP A 458 -0.44 12.58 14.40
CA ASP A 458 -0.35 13.10 15.76
C ASP A 458 0.86 14.01 16.00
N HIS A 459 1.69 14.25 15.00
CA HIS A 459 2.88 15.10 15.08
C HIS A 459 2.98 16.05 13.88
N ASP A 460 3.75 17.11 14.06
CA ASP A 460 4.04 18.07 13.00
C ASP A 460 5.14 17.55 12.08
N TYR A 461 4.78 17.29 10.83
CA TYR A 461 5.74 16.86 9.81
C TYR A 461 6.55 18.01 9.21
N GLY A 462 6.16 19.27 9.46
CA GLY A 462 6.74 20.43 8.77
C GLY A 462 6.34 20.55 7.28
N TYR A 463 5.46 19.66 6.80
CA TYR A 463 4.92 19.67 5.44
C TYR A 463 3.45 19.24 5.43
N GLN A 464 2.79 19.38 4.27
CA GLN A 464 1.37 19.06 4.14
C GLN A 464 1.10 17.56 4.18
N SER A 465 0.15 17.13 5.01
CA SER A 465 -0.44 15.80 4.95
C SER A 465 -1.48 15.76 3.84
N ILE A 466 -1.44 14.75 2.97
CA ILE A 466 -2.32 14.64 1.80
C ILE A 466 -2.88 13.23 1.74
N MET A 467 -4.19 13.07 1.70
CA MET A 467 -4.86 11.76 1.58
C MET A 467 -5.23 11.38 0.14
N GLY A 468 -4.59 11.95 -0.82
CA GLY A 468 -4.94 11.86 -2.22
C GLY A 468 -5.56 13.17 -2.72
N ARG A 469 -5.44 13.41 -4.02
CA ARG A 469 -6.09 14.54 -4.67
C ARG A 469 -7.42 14.13 -5.28
N ARG A 470 -7.46 12.96 -5.84
CA ARG A 470 -8.62 12.32 -6.43
C ARG A 470 -8.73 10.88 -5.91
N ILE A 471 -9.87 10.52 -5.36
CA ILE A 471 -10.16 9.18 -4.84
C ILE A 471 -11.36 8.62 -5.61
N VAL A 472 -11.17 7.48 -6.27
CA VAL A 472 -12.21 6.75 -6.97
C VAL A 472 -12.21 5.30 -6.50
N VAL A 473 -13.34 4.86 -5.95
CA VAL A 473 -13.59 3.45 -5.60
C VAL A 473 -14.80 3.00 -6.39
N GLU A 474 -14.64 1.95 -7.19
CA GLU A 474 -15.66 1.46 -8.08
C GLU A 474 -15.72 -0.07 -8.05
N ASP A 475 -16.95 -0.63 -8.08
CA ASP A 475 -17.19 -2.08 -8.08
C ASP A 475 -16.51 -2.78 -6.89
N PHE A 476 -16.82 -2.34 -5.68
CA PHE A 476 -16.16 -2.81 -4.46
C PHE A 476 -17.08 -3.66 -3.61
N ILE A 477 -16.60 -4.83 -3.19
CA ILE A 477 -17.32 -5.75 -2.33
C ILE A 477 -16.70 -5.76 -0.93
N ILE A 478 -17.53 -5.67 0.08
CA ILE A 478 -17.16 -5.94 1.46
C ILE A 478 -17.90 -7.20 1.87
N ASP A 479 -17.15 -8.29 2.07
CA ASP A 479 -17.69 -9.61 2.28
C ASP A 479 -17.54 -10.04 3.73
N TYR A 480 -18.68 -10.10 4.44
CA TYR A 480 -18.80 -10.59 5.81
C TYR A 480 -19.47 -11.95 5.89
N THR A 481 -19.65 -12.67 4.81
CA THR A 481 -20.38 -13.95 4.80
C THR A 481 -19.78 -15.00 5.73
N ALA A 482 -18.46 -14.98 5.93
CA ALA A 482 -17.74 -15.84 6.86
C ALA A 482 -17.61 -15.26 8.29
N ALA A 483 -18.15 -14.07 8.54
CA ALA A 483 -17.97 -13.38 9.80
C ALA A 483 -18.79 -14.02 10.93
N GLN A 484 -18.12 -14.41 12.01
CA GLN A 484 -18.75 -15.01 13.21
C GLN A 484 -19.12 -13.97 14.27
N THR A 485 -18.62 -12.75 14.17
CA THR A 485 -18.82 -11.68 15.16
C THR A 485 -19.57 -10.50 14.58
N THR A 486 -20.26 -9.76 15.44
CA THR A 486 -20.99 -8.54 15.04
C THR A 486 -20.01 -7.39 14.88
N TYR A 487 -19.95 -6.81 13.68
CA TYR A 487 -19.15 -5.61 13.41
C TYR A 487 -19.84 -4.36 13.90
N THR A 488 -19.07 -3.45 14.45
CA THR A 488 -19.61 -2.19 14.96
C THR A 488 -19.49 -1.04 13.97
N ASN A 489 -18.43 -1.04 13.15
CA ASN A 489 -18.16 0.08 12.26
C ASN A 489 -17.52 -0.38 10.95
N LEU A 490 -18.11 0.04 9.85
CA LEU A 490 -17.51 0.01 8.53
C LEU A 490 -17.39 1.44 8.01
N ASN A 491 -16.20 1.86 7.66
CA ASN A 491 -15.95 3.16 7.06
C ASN A 491 -15.55 2.99 5.59
N LEU A 492 -16.14 3.75 4.69
CA LEU A 492 -15.67 3.84 3.30
C LEU A 492 -14.36 4.64 3.26
N LEU A 493 -14.35 5.76 3.96
CA LEU A 493 -13.20 6.65 4.08
C LEU A 493 -13.10 7.16 5.51
N LEU A 494 -11.95 7.00 6.14
CA LEU A 494 -11.70 7.45 7.49
C LEU A 494 -10.50 8.38 7.55
N PHE A 495 -10.74 9.59 8.00
CA PHE A 495 -9.70 10.51 8.41
C PHE A 495 -9.46 10.37 9.92
N PRO A 496 -8.25 10.49 10.43
CA PRO A 496 -7.97 10.41 11.85
C PRO A 496 -8.64 11.55 12.63
N GLU A 497 -9.08 11.24 13.85
CA GLU A 497 -9.75 12.21 14.73
C GLU A 497 -8.77 13.24 15.32
N ASN A 498 -7.52 12.85 15.48
CA ASN A 498 -6.53 13.66 16.19
C ASN A 498 -5.45 14.16 15.23
N TYR A 499 -5.61 15.39 14.78
CA TYR A 499 -4.50 16.17 14.25
C TYR A 499 -3.94 17.04 15.38
N LYS A 500 -2.63 17.02 15.61
CA LYS A 500 -2.06 18.03 16.50
C LYS A 500 -2.35 19.42 15.93
N ALA A 501 -3.21 20.12 16.65
CA ALA A 501 -3.53 21.50 16.35
C ALA A 501 -2.24 22.33 16.47
N GLY A 502 -1.73 22.80 15.39
CA GLY A 502 -0.60 23.72 15.40
C GLY A 502 -0.10 23.98 14.00
N ASN A 503 0.49 22.99 13.38
CA ASN A 503 1.28 23.22 12.18
C ASN A 503 1.02 22.23 11.03
N SER A 504 0.31 21.14 11.26
CA SER A 504 0.05 20.16 10.21
C SER A 504 -1.00 20.68 9.24
N ARG A 505 -0.59 20.90 8.01
CA ARG A 505 -1.49 21.30 6.92
C ARG A 505 -2.04 20.04 6.28
N VAL A 506 -3.34 19.88 6.27
CA VAL A 506 -4.00 18.77 5.60
C VAL A 506 -4.64 19.26 4.31
N VAL A 507 -4.27 18.62 3.21
CA VAL A 507 -4.88 18.87 1.90
C VAL A 507 -6.01 17.87 1.72
N TYR A 508 -7.20 18.40 1.54
CA TYR A 508 -8.40 17.61 1.28
C TYR A 508 -8.46 17.17 -0.18
N PRO A 509 -8.99 15.96 -0.48
CA PRO A 509 -9.19 15.53 -1.87
C PRO A 509 -10.16 16.44 -2.62
N GLU A 510 -9.83 16.77 -3.86
CA GLU A 510 -10.68 17.57 -4.74
C GLU A 510 -11.90 16.78 -5.22
N PHE A 511 -11.75 15.47 -5.34
CA PHE A 511 -12.79 14.57 -5.79
C PHE A 511 -12.74 13.25 -5.02
N ILE A 512 -13.90 12.83 -4.50
CA ILE A 512 -14.10 11.55 -3.82
C ILE A 512 -15.31 10.87 -4.46
N SER A 513 -15.15 9.66 -4.97
CA SER A 513 -16.23 8.88 -5.54
C SER A 513 -16.21 7.45 -5.04
N PHE A 514 -17.36 6.99 -4.53
CA PHE A 514 -17.63 5.58 -4.24
C PHE A 514 -18.84 5.16 -5.09
N ARG A 515 -18.61 4.21 -5.99
CA ARG A 515 -19.65 3.70 -6.89
C ARG A 515 -19.73 2.18 -6.80
N ASN A 516 -20.97 1.66 -6.83
CA ASN A 516 -21.22 0.22 -6.84
C ASN A 516 -20.50 -0.47 -5.66
N VAL A 517 -20.72 0.02 -4.45
CA VAL A 517 -20.18 -0.58 -3.23
C VAL A 517 -21.24 -1.46 -2.60
N HIS A 518 -20.95 -2.75 -2.52
CA HIS A 518 -21.88 -3.74 -1.99
C HIS A 518 -21.32 -4.41 -0.74
N VAL A 519 -22.13 -4.48 0.32
CA VAL A 519 -21.78 -5.14 1.57
C VAL A 519 -22.57 -6.43 1.71
N MET A 520 -21.88 -7.57 1.69
CA MET A 520 -22.46 -8.90 1.78
C MET A 520 -22.36 -9.45 3.20
N GLY A 521 -23.36 -10.21 3.62
CA GLY A 521 -23.33 -10.93 4.91
C GLY A 521 -23.64 -10.02 6.11
N GLY A 522 -24.87 -10.04 6.56
CA GLY A 522 -25.47 -8.98 7.31
C GLY A 522 -25.55 -9.06 8.82
N ASN A 523 -24.48 -9.32 9.59
CA ASN A 523 -24.51 -9.15 11.06
C ASN A 523 -24.02 -7.77 11.53
N GLN A 524 -24.04 -6.76 10.68
CA GLN A 524 -23.45 -5.48 10.98
C GLN A 524 -24.39 -4.55 11.74
N LYS A 525 -23.84 -3.83 12.72
CA LYS A 525 -24.56 -2.77 13.44
C LYS A 525 -24.60 -1.44 12.70
N GLY A 526 -23.81 -1.26 11.65
CA GLY A 526 -23.88 -0.03 10.85
C GLY A 526 -22.68 0.20 9.95
N ILE A 527 -22.97 0.80 8.80
CA ILE A 527 -21.94 1.35 7.91
C ILE A 527 -21.86 2.85 8.20
N LYS A 528 -20.71 3.28 8.67
CA LYS A 528 -20.48 4.70 8.93
C LYS A 528 -19.97 5.46 7.72
N GLY A 529 -20.15 4.97 6.53
CA GLY A 529 -19.86 5.68 5.28
C GLY A 529 -18.55 6.48 5.30
N LEU A 530 -18.65 7.73 4.94
CA LEU A 530 -17.56 8.70 5.05
C LEU A 530 -17.54 9.30 6.45
N GLN A 531 -16.57 8.94 7.25
CA GLN A 531 -16.33 9.65 8.49
C GLN A 531 -15.33 10.79 8.26
N LEU A 532 -15.88 11.95 8.03
CA LEU A 532 -15.16 13.21 7.99
C LEU A 532 -15.19 13.84 9.40
N ASN A 533 -14.82 13.05 10.40
CA ASN A 533 -14.99 13.40 11.81
C ASN A 533 -14.07 14.51 12.27
N ASN A 534 -13.11 14.92 11.48
CA ASN A 534 -12.16 15.90 11.94
C ASN A 534 -12.47 17.29 11.41
N PRO A 535 -12.85 18.22 12.28
CA PRO A 535 -13.02 19.60 11.91
C PRO A 535 -11.75 20.23 11.31
N HIS A 536 -10.58 19.64 11.58
CA HIS A 536 -9.32 20.14 11.04
C HIS A 536 -9.10 19.80 9.55
N LEU A 537 -9.81 18.85 9.00
CA LEU A 537 -9.74 18.54 7.56
C LEU A 537 -10.27 19.65 6.69
N VAL A 538 -11.28 20.30 7.21
CA VAL A 538 -11.95 21.43 6.59
C VAL A 538 -11.49 22.72 7.25
N TYR A 539 -10.76 22.58 8.36
CA TYR A 539 -10.31 23.67 9.18
C TYR A 539 -9.03 24.25 8.63
N ILE A 540 -9.17 25.21 7.78
CA ILE A 540 -8.06 26.05 7.37
C ILE A 540 -8.04 27.26 8.30
N ARG A 541 -7.28 27.09 9.38
CA ARG A 541 -7.08 28.18 10.32
C ARG A 541 -6.25 29.28 9.70
N LYS A 542 -6.85 30.42 9.46
CA LYS A 542 -6.12 31.63 9.08
C LYS A 542 -5.10 32.08 10.13
N SER A 543 -5.31 31.78 11.40
CA SER A 543 -4.48 32.23 12.51
C SER A 543 -3.16 31.49 12.69
N GLY A 544 -2.84 30.52 11.85
CA GLY A 544 -1.63 29.69 11.97
C GLY A 544 -0.70 29.72 10.78
N GLY A 545 -0.80 30.70 9.90
CA GLY A 545 0.07 30.76 8.72
C GLY A 545 -0.29 29.79 7.61
N LEU A 546 -1.53 29.33 7.57
CA LEU A 546 -2.05 28.55 6.45
C LEU A 546 -2.31 29.49 5.28
N ASN A 547 -1.72 29.21 4.12
CA ASN A 547 -2.02 29.92 2.90
C ASN A 547 -3.45 29.60 2.46
N SER A 548 -4.21 30.65 2.15
CA SER A 548 -5.53 30.55 1.52
C SER A 548 -5.53 29.77 0.20
N ASP A 549 -4.37 29.64 -0.43
CA ASP A 549 -4.17 29.00 -1.72
C ASP A 549 -4.30 27.46 -1.69
N ASN A 550 -4.34 26.86 -0.52
CA ASN A 550 -4.49 25.42 -0.35
C ASN A 550 -5.93 24.96 -0.07
N LEU A 551 -6.88 25.91 -0.14
CA LEU A 551 -8.31 25.65 -0.04
C LEU A 551 -8.81 25.03 -1.33
N THR A 552 -9.06 23.73 -1.35
CA THR A 552 -9.95 23.15 -2.34
C THR A 552 -11.39 23.52 -1.98
N THR A 553 -11.79 24.71 -2.36
CA THR A 553 -13.17 25.21 -2.21
C THR A 553 -14.16 24.41 -3.07
N ASN A 554 -13.68 23.52 -3.91
CA ASN A 554 -14.44 22.79 -4.92
C ASN A 554 -14.40 21.27 -4.76
N SER A 555 -14.17 20.75 -3.56
CA SER A 555 -14.23 19.32 -3.33
C SER A 555 -15.63 18.77 -3.66
N TYR A 556 -15.66 17.66 -4.39
CA TYR A 556 -16.88 16.97 -4.77
C TYR A 556 -16.88 15.55 -4.24
N ILE A 557 -17.94 15.15 -3.56
CA ILE A 557 -18.15 13.81 -3.03
C ILE A 557 -19.34 13.17 -3.74
N LEU A 558 -19.12 12.04 -4.40
CA LEU A 558 -20.16 11.23 -5.01
C LEU A 558 -20.28 9.88 -4.33
N LEU A 559 -21.48 9.55 -3.87
CA LEU A 559 -21.87 8.22 -3.41
C LEU A 559 -22.96 7.70 -4.34
N GLU A 560 -22.68 6.62 -5.07
CA GLU A 560 -23.59 6.07 -6.05
C GLU A 560 -23.71 4.56 -5.93
N ASN A 561 -24.95 4.04 -5.92
CA ASN A 561 -25.25 2.60 -5.85
C ASN A 561 -24.55 1.93 -4.66
N ILE A 562 -24.72 2.46 -3.48
CA ILE A 562 -24.19 1.85 -2.25
C ILE A 562 -25.33 1.11 -1.57
N ASP A 563 -25.16 -0.18 -1.39
CA ASP A 563 -26.16 -1.02 -0.74
C ASP A 563 -25.51 -2.07 0.18
N PHE A 564 -26.34 -2.73 0.97
CA PHE A 564 -25.91 -3.80 1.87
C PHE A 564 -27.01 -4.85 2.03
N GLU A 565 -26.60 -6.10 2.20
CA GLU A 565 -27.50 -7.19 2.53
C GLU A 565 -27.87 -7.14 4.00
N ARG A 566 -29.18 -7.24 4.27
CA ARG A 566 -29.67 -7.37 5.64
C ARG A 566 -29.75 -8.82 6.05
N ASN A 567 -29.32 -9.11 7.28
CA ASN A 567 -29.65 -10.39 7.88
C ASN A 567 -31.08 -10.37 8.40
N THR A 568 -31.95 -11.09 7.72
CA THR A 568 -33.38 -11.17 8.06
C THR A 568 -33.68 -12.06 9.25
N THR A 569 -32.70 -12.78 9.80
CA THR A 569 -32.93 -13.79 10.85
C THR A 569 -32.86 -13.25 12.28
N SER A 570 -32.44 -12.00 12.48
CA SER A 570 -32.39 -11.39 13.81
C SER A 570 -33.05 -10.02 13.85
N PRO A 571 -34.27 -9.91 14.36
CA PRO A 571 -34.97 -8.63 14.44
C PRO A 571 -34.25 -7.54 15.24
N ALA A 572 -33.40 -7.93 16.17
CA ALA A 572 -32.64 -7.00 17.00
C ALA A 572 -31.57 -6.19 16.24
N TYR A 573 -31.16 -6.63 15.07
CA TYR A 573 -30.11 -6.01 14.28
C TYR A 573 -30.59 -5.14 13.11
N VAL A 574 -31.85 -5.13 12.83
CA VAL A 574 -32.48 -4.35 11.75
C VAL A 574 -32.30 -2.83 11.96
N THR A 575 -31.84 -2.44 13.12
CA THR A 575 -31.99 -1.07 13.59
C THR A 575 -30.78 -0.16 13.42
N ALA A 576 -29.63 -0.67 12.99
CA ALA A 576 -28.40 0.11 13.03
C ALA A 576 -27.58 0.15 11.75
N ALA A 577 -27.91 -0.64 10.73
CA ALA A 577 -27.18 -0.60 9.47
C ALA A 577 -27.60 0.61 8.64
N HIS A 578 -26.70 1.54 8.42
CA HIS A 578 -26.93 2.71 7.56
C HIS A 578 -25.65 3.09 6.83
N VAL A 579 -25.80 3.51 5.61
CA VAL A 579 -24.77 4.21 4.88
C VAL A 579 -24.88 5.70 5.21
N GLY A 580 -23.82 6.31 5.69
CA GLY A 580 -23.88 7.72 6.10
C GLY A 580 -22.64 8.51 5.81
N ILE A 581 -22.82 9.80 5.68
CA ILE A 581 -21.77 10.78 5.73
C ILE A 581 -21.88 11.48 7.08
N ASN A 582 -20.82 11.40 7.86
CA ASN A 582 -20.72 12.16 9.08
C ASN A 582 -19.69 13.28 8.89
N VAL A 583 -20.17 14.51 8.92
CA VAL A 583 -19.34 15.70 8.88
C VAL A 583 -19.58 16.42 10.19
N SER A 584 -18.73 16.20 11.17
CA SER A 584 -18.84 16.86 12.47
C SER A 584 -17.79 17.97 12.59
N ALA A 585 -18.26 19.16 12.96
CA ALA A 585 -17.38 20.24 13.39
C ALA A 585 -17.53 20.42 14.91
N THR A 586 -16.44 20.23 15.64
CA THR A 586 -16.44 20.34 17.11
C THR A 586 -16.10 21.74 17.62
N ALA A 587 -15.73 22.67 16.76
CA ALA A 587 -15.38 24.03 17.14
C ALA A 587 -16.30 25.03 16.48
N ALA A 588 -16.65 26.10 17.22
CA ALA A 588 -17.37 27.23 16.67
C ALA A 588 -16.58 27.84 15.52
N TYR A 589 -17.11 27.71 14.31
CA TYR A 589 -16.56 28.37 13.15
C TYR A 589 -16.87 29.84 13.22
N THR A 590 -15.85 30.64 13.39
CA THR A 590 -15.94 32.10 13.28
C THR A 590 -15.53 32.60 11.91
N ASP A 591 -15.08 31.71 11.03
CA ASP A 591 -14.49 32.08 9.72
C ASP A 591 -15.47 31.80 8.57
N GLN A 592 -15.88 32.87 7.88
CA GLN A 592 -16.89 32.83 6.81
C GLN A 592 -16.45 32.11 5.52
N HIS A 593 -15.22 31.57 5.47
CA HIS A 593 -14.61 31.04 4.26
C HIS A 593 -14.43 29.52 4.23
N SER A 594 -14.92 28.80 5.24
CA SER A 594 -14.86 27.35 5.25
C SER A 594 -15.97 26.78 4.38
N MET A 595 -15.66 26.41 3.16
CA MET A 595 -16.59 25.72 2.28
C MET A 595 -16.38 24.21 2.35
N TYR A 596 -17.45 23.49 2.60
CA TYR A 596 -17.48 22.05 2.57
C TYR A 596 -17.69 21.53 1.15
N PRO A 597 -17.31 20.26 0.87
CA PRO A 597 -17.50 19.70 -0.44
C PRO A 597 -18.98 19.68 -0.84
N LEU A 598 -19.23 19.78 -2.14
CA LEU A 598 -20.51 19.42 -2.73
C LEU A 598 -20.71 17.90 -2.59
N ILE A 599 -21.82 17.50 -1.99
CA ILE A 599 -22.15 16.10 -1.74
C ILE A 599 -23.27 15.68 -2.67
N GLU A 600 -23.04 14.67 -3.47
CA GLU A 600 -24.05 14.04 -4.31
C GLU A 600 -24.22 12.57 -3.91
N VAL A 601 -25.47 12.16 -3.67
CA VAL A 601 -25.84 10.79 -3.31
C VAL A 601 -26.88 10.32 -4.31
N VAL A 602 -26.63 9.18 -4.95
CA VAL A 602 -27.50 8.63 -5.99
C VAL A 602 -27.76 7.16 -5.74
N ASN A 603 -29.01 6.76 -5.74
CA ASN A 603 -29.43 5.36 -5.65
C ASN A 603 -28.80 4.59 -4.47
N CYS A 604 -28.73 5.23 -3.30
CA CYS A 604 -28.26 4.60 -2.07
C CYS A 604 -29.42 4.12 -1.21
N LYS A 605 -29.26 2.97 -0.57
CA LYS A 605 -30.26 2.41 0.34
C LYS A 605 -29.89 2.73 1.78
N GLU A 606 -30.94 3.04 2.59
CA GLU A 606 -30.82 3.30 4.03
C GLU A 606 -29.77 4.34 4.39
N PHE A 607 -29.74 5.40 3.61
CA PHE A 607 -28.76 6.46 3.75
C PHE A 607 -29.03 7.33 4.98
N ARG A 608 -27.98 7.64 5.71
CA ARG A 608 -28.00 8.64 6.78
C ARG A 608 -27.01 9.75 6.48
N LEU A 609 -27.49 10.99 6.58
CA LEU A 609 -26.65 12.18 6.50
C LEU A 609 -26.61 12.87 7.85
N ASP A 610 -25.42 13.08 8.38
CA ASP A 610 -25.20 13.86 9.59
C ASP A 610 -24.22 14.99 9.27
N VAL A 611 -24.72 16.21 9.22
CA VAL A 611 -23.95 17.41 8.91
C VAL A 611 -23.97 18.30 10.13
N GLY A 612 -22.96 18.17 10.96
CA GLY A 612 -22.84 18.99 12.18
C GLY A 612 -22.05 20.27 11.93
N GLY A 613 -22.69 21.43 12.04
CA GLY A 613 -22.00 22.72 12.07
C GLY A 613 -21.30 23.19 10.79
N ALA A 614 -21.50 22.51 9.69
CA ALA A 614 -20.79 22.73 8.45
C ALA A 614 -21.69 23.34 7.36
N ILE A 615 -21.12 24.17 6.51
CA ILE A 615 -21.77 24.65 5.29
C ILE A 615 -21.58 23.62 4.19
N THR A 616 -22.64 23.02 3.69
CA THR A 616 -22.56 22.04 2.61
C THR A 616 -23.70 22.23 1.63
N SER A 617 -23.50 21.84 0.39
CA SER A 617 -24.54 21.64 -0.60
C SER A 617 -24.70 20.16 -0.86
N CYS A 618 -25.88 19.62 -0.52
CA CYS A 618 -26.17 18.19 -0.64
C CYS A 618 -27.29 17.98 -1.66
N ARG A 619 -27.02 17.16 -2.68
CA ARG A 619 -28.01 16.69 -3.63
C ARG A 619 -28.18 15.17 -3.48
N ILE A 620 -29.36 14.74 -3.13
CA ILE A 620 -29.67 13.33 -2.89
C ILE A 620 -30.80 12.91 -3.83
N ARG A 621 -30.55 11.89 -4.64
CA ARG A 621 -31.47 11.44 -5.67
C ARG A 621 -31.74 9.93 -5.59
N ASN A 622 -32.97 9.52 -5.89
CA ASN A 622 -33.39 8.13 -6.04
C ASN A 622 -32.97 7.23 -4.86
N SER A 623 -32.93 7.79 -3.66
CA SER A 623 -32.33 7.13 -2.50
C SER A 623 -33.36 6.87 -1.40
N GLU A 624 -33.09 5.84 -0.61
CA GLU A 624 -33.82 5.55 0.61
C GLU A 624 -33.07 6.15 1.80
N ILE A 625 -33.73 7.07 2.51
CA ILE A 625 -33.12 7.88 3.54
C ILE A 625 -33.70 7.52 4.90
N ASN A 626 -32.82 7.14 5.85
CA ASN A 626 -33.23 6.91 7.23
C ASN A 626 -33.25 8.17 8.05
N THR A 627 -32.23 9.00 7.93
CA THR A 627 -32.08 10.21 8.73
C THR A 627 -31.22 11.24 8.00
N VAL A 628 -31.66 12.48 8.07
CA VAL A 628 -30.85 13.65 7.72
C VAL A 628 -30.78 14.55 8.93
N ARG A 629 -29.58 14.87 9.38
CA ARG A 629 -29.35 15.79 10.48
C ARG A 629 -28.42 16.92 10.06
N ALA A 630 -28.91 18.14 10.19
CA ALA A 630 -28.11 19.35 10.13
C ALA A 630 -28.28 20.04 11.50
N SER A 631 -27.46 19.63 12.47
CA SER A 631 -27.64 20.07 13.86
C SER A 631 -26.41 20.77 14.41
N ASN A 632 -26.70 21.79 15.22
CA ASN A 632 -25.91 22.39 16.27
C ASN A 632 -24.51 22.92 15.91
N GLY A 633 -24.38 24.18 15.99
CA GLY A 633 -23.14 24.93 15.99
C GLY A 633 -23.26 26.29 15.34
N GLY A 634 -24.39 26.86 15.40
CA GLY A 634 -24.53 28.31 15.29
C GLY A 634 -24.44 28.97 13.92
N ASN A 635 -23.88 28.36 12.88
CA ASN A 635 -23.71 29.03 11.58
C ASN A 635 -23.73 28.09 10.38
N SER A 636 -24.43 26.98 10.40
CA SER A 636 -24.53 26.15 9.22
C SER A 636 -25.51 26.76 8.21
N ARG A 637 -25.00 27.07 7.05
CA ARG A 637 -25.75 27.56 5.89
C ARG A 637 -25.89 26.48 4.82
N SER A 638 -26.27 25.28 5.21
CA SER A 638 -26.37 24.15 4.30
C SER A 638 -27.60 24.27 3.41
N ILE A 639 -27.47 23.77 2.19
CA ILE A 639 -28.52 23.65 1.18
C ILE A 639 -28.73 22.18 0.86
N PHE A 640 -29.99 21.74 0.87
CA PHE A 640 -30.35 20.36 0.56
C PHE A 640 -31.33 20.29 -0.61
N LEU A 641 -31.09 19.38 -1.52
CA LEU A 641 -32.02 19.00 -2.58
C LEU A 641 -32.24 17.50 -2.52
N PHE A 642 -33.47 17.09 -2.27
CA PHE A 642 -33.93 15.71 -2.29
C PHE A 642 -34.82 15.49 -3.50
N GLU A 643 -34.50 14.52 -4.35
CA GLU A 643 -35.24 14.23 -5.56
C GLU A 643 -35.54 12.73 -5.66
N ASN A 644 -36.83 12.38 -5.80
CA ASN A 644 -37.32 10.99 -5.86
C ASN A 644 -36.85 10.13 -4.67
N CYS A 645 -36.80 10.68 -3.48
CA CYS A 645 -36.31 10.00 -2.29
C CYS A 645 -37.45 9.41 -1.45
N SER A 646 -37.14 8.32 -0.76
CA SER A 646 -38.04 7.70 0.23
C SER A 646 -37.45 7.85 1.61
N PHE A 647 -38.14 8.58 2.49
CA PHE A 647 -37.74 8.76 3.89
C PHE A 647 -38.35 7.66 4.73
N LYS A 648 -37.53 6.71 5.19
CA LYS A 648 -37.91 5.56 6.02
C LYS A 648 -37.12 5.61 7.34
N PRO A 649 -37.62 6.32 8.35
CA PRO A 649 -36.92 6.46 9.62
C PRO A 649 -36.76 5.10 10.29
N ASN A 650 -35.62 4.89 10.93
CA ASN A 650 -35.33 3.66 11.63
C ASN A 650 -36.05 3.58 12.98
N THR A 651 -36.67 2.46 13.26
CA THR A 651 -37.55 2.23 14.41
C THR A 651 -36.83 2.09 15.76
N SER A 652 -35.52 1.89 15.77
CA SER A 652 -34.79 1.52 17.00
C SER A 652 -34.40 2.68 17.90
N ASN A 653 -34.39 3.90 17.38
CA ASN A 653 -33.97 5.06 18.15
C ASN A 653 -35.15 6.01 18.42
N ALA A 654 -35.72 5.90 19.61
CA ALA A 654 -36.86 6.66 20.05
C ALA A 654 -36.70 8.21 20.00
N GLY A 655 -35.50 8.71 19.72
CA GLY A 655 -35.17 10.11 19.70
C GLY A 655 -34.62 10.63 18.37
N MET A 656 -34.58 9.83 17.31
CA MET A 656 -34.05 10.28 16.03
C MET A 656 -35.15 10.63 15.05
N ASN A 657 -35.26 11.89 14.74
CA ASN A 657 -36.11 12.39 13.67
C ASN A 657 -35.57 12.00 12.29
N ALA A 658 -36.44 11.70 11.35
CA ALA A 658 -36.01 11.36 9.97
C ALA A 658 -35.33 12.53 9.28
N VAL A 659 -35.80 13.75 9.58
CA VAL A 659 -35.25 14.98 9.01
C VAL A 659 -35.13 16.02 10.12
N TYR A 660 -33.91 16.43 10.43
CA TYR A 660 -33.60 17.45 11.39
C TYR A 660 -32.73 18.54 10.74
N LEU A 661 -33.32 19.65 10.36
CA LEU A 661 -32.71 20.71 9.57
C LEU A 661 -32.63 22.03 10.36
N ALA A 662 -32.21 21.96 11.60
CA ALA A 662 -32.21 23.13 12.52
C ALA A 662 -31.40 24.33 12.01
N ASN A 663 -30.46 24.14 11.12
CA ASN A 663 -29.55 25.18 10.66
C ASN A 663 -29.28 25.13 9.14
N CYS A 664 -30.24 24.71 8.33
CA CYS A 664 -30.09 24.81 6.87
C CYS A 664 -30.73 26.15 6.37
N ILE A 665 -30.21 26.65 5.26
CA ILE A 665 -30.77 27.81 4.58
C ILE A 665 -31.93 27.42 3.71
N ASP A 666 -31.78 26.33 2.97
CA ASP A 666 -32.76 25.84 1.99
C ASP A 666 -32.81 24.33 1.97
N ALA A 667 -33.98 23.77 1.93
CA ALA A 667 -34.21 22.35 1.75
C ALA A 667 -35.36 22.14 0.76
N THR A 668 -35.07 21.54 -0.37
CA THR A 668 -36.05 21.27 -1.42
C THR A 668 -36.32 19.77 -1.52
N PHE A 669 -37.57 19.38 -1.50
CA PHE A 669 -38.05 18.00 -1.66
C PHE A 669 -38.85 17.90 -2.95
N LEU A 670 -38.34 17.13 -3.91
CA LEU A 670 -39.00 16.88 -5.20
C LEU A 670 -39.40 15.40 -5.32
N ASN A 671 -40.67 15.13 -5.50
CA ASN A 671 -41.24 13.76 -5.66
C ASN A 671 -40.83 12.81 -4.53
N CYS A 672 -40.76 13.31 -3.28
CA CYS A 672 -40.34 12.52 -2.13
C CYS A 672 -41.50 11.81 -1.46
N LYS A 673 -41.23 10.64 -0.87
CA LYS A 673 -42.17 9.87 -0.06
C LYS A 673 -41.67 9.82 1.38
N PHE A 674 -42.57 10.07 2.32
CA PHE A 674 -42.29 10.02 3.75
C PHE A 674 -43.08 8.86 4.36
N PHE A 675 -42.39 7.86 4.90
CA PHE A 675 -43.00 6.73 5.54
C PHE A 675 -43.14 6.92 7.04
N PRO A 676 -44.27 6.52 7.62
CA PRO A 676 -44.45 6.55 9.06
C PRO A 676 -43.48 5.64 9.78
N ILE A 677 -43.10 6.04 11.00
CA ILE A 677 -42.37 5.14 11.89
C ILE A 677 -43.37 4.14 12.46
N VAL A 678 -43.33 2.91 12.01
CA VAL A 678 -44.11 1.83 12.59
C VAL A 678 -43.30 1.20 13.72
N PHE A 679 -43.87 1.20 14.93
CA PHE A 679 -43.29 0.53 16.07
C PHE A 679 -43.87 -0.87 16.22
N ASP A 680 -43.04 -1.86 16.39
CA ASP A 680 -43.44 -3.09 17.01
C ASP A 680 -43.95 -2.77 18.43
N GLY A 681 -45.25 -2.87 18.63
CA GLY A 681 -45.91 -2.55 19.90
C GLY A 681 -46.54 -1.17 20.02
N ALA A 682 -46.51 -0.30 18.99
CA ALA A 682 -47.33 0.91 18.98
C ALA A 682 -48.81 0.53 18.98
N LYS A 683 -49.50 0.82 20.07
CA LYS A 683 -50.89 0.40 20.29
C LYS A 683 -51.91 1.42 19.82
N ASN A 684 -51.49 2.62 19.41
CA ASN A 684 -52.41 3.67 19.01
C ASN A 684 -51.75 4.75 18.13
N PHE A 685 -52.58 5.50 17.47
CA PHE A 685 -52.24 6.61 16.59
C PHE A 685 -51.40 7.72 17.29
N GLU A 686 -51.64 8.00 18.57
CA GLU A 686 -50.90 9.02 19.30
C GLU A 686 -49.42 8.64 19.54
N GLU A 687 -49.13 7.39 19.73
CA GLU A 687 -47.73 6.90 19.79
C GLU A 687 -47.03 6.97 18.45
N THR A 688 -47.74 6.67 17.38
CA THR A 688 -47.24 6.83 16.02
C THR A 688 -47.02 8.29 15.67
N LYS A 689 -47.93 9.19 16.07
CA LYS A 689 -47.91 10.64 15.83
C LYS A 689 -46.71 11.32 16.51
N ARG A 690 -46.36 10.93 17.73
CA ARG A 690 -45.21 11.51 18.46
C ARG A 690 -43.88 11.27 17.74
N ARG A 691 -43.82 10.39 16.81
CA ARG A 691 -42.59 10.00 16.09
C ARG A 691 -42.54 10.49 14.65
N TYR A 692 -43.61 11.05 14.15
CA TYR A 692 -43.57 11.93 12.99
C TYR A 692 -42.95 13.31 13.30
N ASP A 693 -42.52 13.56 14.54
CA ASP A 693 -41.65 14.66 14.90
C ASP A 693 -40.28 14.60 14.20
N GLY A 694 -40.25 13.94 13.04
CA GLY A 694 -39.12 13.84 12.16
C GLY A 694 -38.61 15.18 11.64
N PHE A 695 -39.45 16.18 11.66
CA PHE A 695 -39.07 17.58 11.44
C PHE A 695 -39.03 18.32 12.76
N ASN A 696 -37.93 18.26 13.50
CA ASN A 696 -37.78 19.11 14.67
C ASN A 696 -37.27 20.48 14.24
N LEU A 697 -38.18 21.43 14.24
CA LEU A 697 -38.02 22.80 13.77
C LEU A 697 -38.15 23.78 14.93
N THR A 698 -37.63 23.42 16.09
CA THR A 698 -37.94 24.10 17.37
C THR A 698 -37.39 25.52 17.49
N THR A 699 -36.63 26.04 16.56
CA THR A 699 -35.97 27.35 16.78
C THR A 699 -36.01 28.34 15.63
N ASN A 700 -36.53 28.00 14.44
CA ASN A 700 -36.34 28.86 13.28
C ASN A 700 -37.61 29.03 12.44
N GLU A 701 -37.79 30.19 11.82
CA GLU A 701 -38.84 30.39 10.82
C GLU A 701 -38.54 29.57 9.57
N ILE A 702 -39.45 28.65 9.23
CA ILE A 702 -39.36 27.85 8.03
C ILE A 702 -40.39 28.36 7.04
N TRP A 703 -39.91 28.77 5.89
CA TRP A 703 -40.77 29.07 4.76
C TRP A 703 -41.03 27.78 3.98
N TYR A 704 -42.26 27.32 4.11
CA TYR A 704 -42.72 26.15 3.33
C TYR A 704 -43.44 26.62 2.09
N ASN A 705 -42.87 26.38 0.93
CA ASN A 705 -43.47 26.67 -0.35
C ASN A 705 -44.01 25.37 -0.98
N HIS A 706 -45.32 25.27 -0.99
CA HIS A 706 -46.05 24.12 -1.46
C HIS A 706 -46.35 24.24 -2.95
N VAL A 707 -45.65 23.46 -3.78
CA VAL A 707 -45.97 23.30 -5.19
C VAL A 707 -46.27 21.84 -5.45
N ASN A 708 -47.54 21.50 -5.67
CA ASN A 708 -48.04 20.15 -5.97
C ASN A 708 -47.63 19.05 -4.97
N THR A 709 -47.62 19.34 -3.68
CA THR A 709 -47.23 18.38 -2.64
C THR A 709 -48.46 17.90 -1.88
N ARG A 710 -48.60 16.58 -1.73
CA ARG A 710 -49.45 15.98 -0.70
C ARG A 710 -48.56 15.58 0.50
N LEU A 711 -48.23 16.50 1.36
CA LEU A 711 -47.83 16.14 2.72
C LEU A 711 -49.10 15.79 3.48
N SER A 712 -49.09 14.74 4.29
CA SER A 712 -50.29 14.43 5.08
C SER A 712 -50.60 15.61 5.97
N ASN A 713 -51.87 15.90 6.15
CA ASN A 713 -52.35 16.88 7.05
C ASN A 713 -51.82 16.66 8.48
N GLU A 714 -51.37 15.46 8.79
CA GLU A 714 -50.80 15.05 10.07
C GLU A 714 -49.34 15.46 10.26
N ILE A 715 -48.50 15.28 9.26
CA ILE A 715 -47.12 15.79 9.29
C ILE A 715 -47.16 17.30 9.47
N LEU A 716 -48.02 17.94 8.75
CA LEU A 716 -48.18 19.40 8.84
C LEU A 716 -48.74 19.87 10.18
N ARG A 717 -49.68 19.12 10.80
CA ARG A 717 -50.18 19.41 12.15
C ARG A 717 -49.13 19.17 13.23
N THR A 718 -48.26 18.21 13.06
CA THR A 718 -47.16 17.92 13.98
C THR A 718 -46.12 19.03 13.95
N LEU A 719 -45.88 19.62 12.78
CA LEU A 719 -44.94 20.74 12.61
C LEU A 719 -45.45 22.03 13.24
N ASN A 720 -46.74 22.27 13.26
CA ASN A 720 -47.36 23.42 13.96
C ASN A 720 -48.84 23.14 14.34
N PRO A 721 -49.07 22.59 15.52
CA PRO A 721 -50.41 22.19 15.96
C PRO A 721 -51.42 23.35 16.09
N SER A 722 -50.96 24.58 16.14
CA SER A 722 -51.81 25.77 16.33
C SER A 722 -52.28 26.41 15.00
N LYS A 723 -51.81 25.98 13.86
CA LYS A 723 -52.19 26.54 12.56
C LYS A 723 -52.77 25.45 11.67
N ALA A 724 -54.10 25.50 11.46
CA ALA A 724 -54.78 24.73 10.46
C ALA A 724 -54.23 25.15 9.09
N PHE A 725 -53.77 24.20 8.32
CA PHE A 725 -53.21 24.45 7.02
C PHE A 725 -54.21 24.92 5.99
N THR A 726 -54.05 26.13 5.61
CA THR A 726 -54.60 26.63 4.34
C THR A 726 -53.43 27.25 3.59
N ASN A 727 -53.01 26.61 2.51
CA ASN A 727 -52.06 27.16 1.55
C ASN A 727 -50.76 27.78 2.11
N ALA A 728 -49.97 27.01 2.68
CA ALA A 728 -48.62 26.78 2.38
C ALA A 728 -47.55 27.79 2.64
N LEU A 729 -47.55 28.47 3.75
CA LEU A 729 -46.35 29.11 4.30
C LEU A 729 -46.23 28.71 5.77
N LEU A 730 -45.30 27.85 6.12
CA LEU A 730 -44.99 27.54 7.50
C LEU A 730 -43.87 28.46 7.96
N LEU A 731 -44.19 29.38 8.86
CA LEU A 731 -43.23 30.22 9.51
C LEU A 731 -42.94 29.66 10.91
N VAL A 732 -41.73 29.14 11.11
CA VAL A 732 -41.24 28.79 12.45
C VAL A 732 -40.17 29.80 12.83
N ASN A 733 -40.28 30.42 14.04
CA ASN A 733 -39.47 31.54 14.49
C ASN A 733 -37.98 31.38 14.24
N ALA A 734 -37.45 32.13 13.30
CA ALA A 734 -36.01 32.31 13.09
C ALA A 734 -35.65 33.78 13.22
N ARG A 735 -34.42 34.04 13.51
CA ARG A 735 -33.89 35.40 13.31
C ARG A 735 -34.05 35.79 11.84
N PRO A 736 -34.31 37.04 11.52
CA PRO A 736 -34.56 37.49 10.14
C PRO A 736 -33.45 37.13 9.16
N GLU A 737 -32.23 36.97 9.65
CA GLU A 737 -31.05 36.61 8.88
C GLU A 737 -30.81 35.10 8.73
N GLU A 738 -31.58 34.25 9.42
CA GLU A 738 -31.40 32.80 9.50
C GLU A 738 -32.62 32.00 9.01
N LYS A 739 -33.28 32.48 7.98
CA LYS A 739 -34.50 31.84 7.46
C LYS A 739 -34.20 30.60 6.66
N VAL A 740 -34.76 29.48 7.07
CA VAL A 740 -34.72 28.23 6.30
C VAL A 740 -35.86 28.22 5.31
N ARG A 741 -35.53 28.06 4.02
CA ARG A 741 -36.50 27.86 2.97
C ARG A 741 -36.67 26.36 2.71
N ILE A 742 -37.91 25.87 2.88
CA ILE A 742 -38.28 24.51 2.52
C ILE A 742 -39.22 24.56 1.34
N THR A 743 -38.86 23.86 0.28
CA THR A 743 -39.68 23.67 -0.90
C THR A 743 -39.97 22.20 -1.10
N ALA A 744 -41.23 21.82 -1.19
CA ALA A 744 -41.60 20.43 -1.49
C ALA A 744 -42.50 20.41 -2.73
N VAL A 745 -42.11 19.63 -3.71
CA VAL A 745 -42.80 19.48 -4.98
C VAL A 745 -43.14 18.01 -5.20
N ASN A 746 -44.39 17.67 -5.47
CA ASN A 746 -44.87 16.31 -5.68
C ASN A 746 -44.45 15.30 -4.60
N SER A 747 -44.19 15.76 -3.39
CA SER A 747 -43.84 14.93 -2.24
C SER A 747 -45.10 14.54 -1.47
N GLN A 748 -45.14 13.29 -1.03
CA GLN A 748 -46.33 12.75 -0.34
C GLN A 748 -45.98 11.84 0.84
N SER A 749 -46.83 11.76 1.82
CA SER A 749 -46.74 10.74 2.87
C SER A 749 -47.29 9.39 2.39
N ALA A 750 -46.61 8.32 2.74
CA ALA A 750 -47.13 6.96 2.45
C ALA A 750 -48.39 6.61 3.27
N ALA A 751 -48.63 7.37 4.37
CA ALA A 751 -49.86 7.19 5.13
C ALA A 751 -51.13 7.73 4.43
N ASP A 752 -50.92 8.59 3.42
CA ASP A 752 -52.06 9.14 2.61
C ASP A 752 -52.28 8.32 1.31
N ALA A 753 -51.56 7.24 1.07
CA ALA A 753 -51.90 6.33 -0.02
C ALA A 753 -53.21 5.62 0.39
N ASP A 754 -54.27 5.87 -0.37
CA ASP A 754 -55.54 5.15 -0.17
C ASP A 754 -55.25 3.64 -0.15
N PRO A 755 -55.84 2.89 0.79
CA PRO A 755 -55.78 1.44 0.74
C PRO A 755 -56.44 1.01 -0.56
N VAL A 756 -55.69 0.44 -1.49
CA VAL A 756 -56.18 -0.21 -2.69
C VAL A 756 -56.85 -1.53 -2.30
#